data_56d39800d6ffe19ec1adc93bd9324da6
#
_entry.id   56d39800d6ffe19ec1adc93bd9324da6
#
_cell.length_a   1.000
_cell.length_b   1.000
_cell.length_c   1.000
_cell.angle_alpha   90.00
_cell.angle_beta   90.00
_cell.angle_gamma   90.00
#
_symmetry.space_group_name_H-M   'P 1'
#
loop_
_entity.id
_entity.type
_entity.pdbx_description
1 polymer ?
#
loop_
_entity_poly.entity_id
_entity_poly.type
_entity_poly.pdbx_seq_one_letter_code
_entity_poly.pdbx_strand_id
1 'polypeptide(L)'
;MNWQQACELPYYGGNDLGANWTRAQTVFKLWAPTASAVEVRLFATGTDGEPGAAALAVHAMQPAGQGVWSAAVPGDLQGVYYLYALQFPDGHQAVVVDPYARAAGANGQRGMVLDLDAAAPEGWQADARPQIPAHARAVWEVHVADFSADAHSGVPEAWRGTYLGFVPEDTTLDGDGRHPTCLNYLKGLGVSHVQLQPIFDYATVDETKPGGYNWGYDPLNYNVPEGSFSTDPYHGEVRVRECRAMIAALHRAGLGVVMDVVYNHTYHTDSWLERTVPGYWNRRWPDGRITNGSGCGNDLASERPMVRKYLVDSVLYWAREYHIDGFRFDLMALEDVETMNAIRAALDDLPGGREILMYGEPWTGGGTYLEGGARPADKRALGTLSDRIGFFCDDTRDAVKGNVFDAGNAGYVNGAPQAGYDVLHAVGAWRSGAHGFRPRQAMQVVQYVSAHDNYTLWDKLAAVARRPGYDTPDADLLAQNRMAAGICLTCQGLPFLQAGEEFGRTKHGDHNSYQGPLAANRLDWQRAHRPEFAALTAFYRGMLAIRRAFPRLSGAAGEPEPFLLALPGWLIGFVPETEGNDPVGQLAVYYNPEPTRQWVTLPSGTWRRLCDGVHAGAAPFGPLCRDALELEPRSVTVLLAE
;
A
#
# COMPACT_ATOMS: atom_id res chain seq x y z
N MET A 1 -27.32 -12.59 12.96
CA MET A 1 -28.14 -12.17 11.81
C MET A 1 -27.68 -12.94 10.60
N ASN A 2 -28.58 -13.49 9.80
CA ASN A 2 -28.25 -14.13 8.53
C ASN A 2 -28.36 -13.13 7.36
N TRP A 3 -27.98 -13.55 6.14
CA TRP A 3 -28.01 -12.71 4.94
C TRP A 3 -29.39 -12.09 4.65
N GLN A 4 -30.46 -12.85 4.77
CA GLN A 4 -31.82 -12.34 4.51
C GLN A 4 -32.19 -11.25 5.52
N GLN A 5 -31.99 -11.50 6.81
CA GLN A 5 -32.23 -10.52 7.85
C GLN A 5 -31.36 -9.26 7.69
N ALA A 6 -30.10 -9.42 7.25
CA ALA A 6 -29.22 -8.28 6.99
C ALA A 6 -29.73 -7.43 5.81
N CYS A 7 -30.22 -8.04 4.74
CA CYS A 7 -30.79 -7.33 3.58
C CYS A 7 -32.13 -6.65 3.88
N GLU A 8 -32.86 -7.07 4.92
CA GLU A 8 -34.10 -6.44 5.35
C GLU A 8 -33.89 -5.17 6.17
N LEU A 9 -32.66 -4.94 6.68
CA LEU A 9 -32.36 -3.70 7.39
C LEU A 9 -32.41 -2.50 6.45
N PRO A 10 -32.91 -1.34 6.95
CA PRO A 10 -33.06 -0.15 6.11
C PRO A 10 -31.70 0.37 5.64
N TYR A 11 -31.57 0.62 4.34
CA TYR A 11 -30.40 1.27 3.74
C TYR A 11 -30.48 2.80 3.95
N TYR A 12 -29.39 3.40 4.37
CA TYR A 12 -29.24 4.85 4.47
C TYR A 12 -28.34 5.39 3.35
N GLY A 13 -28.93 6.14 2.42
CA GLY A 13 -28.20 6.70 1.28
C GLY A 13 -27.59 8.10 1.51
N GLY A 14 -27.76 8.71 2.70
CA GLY A 14 -27.15 10.00 3.04
C GLY A 14 -25.63 9.92 3.23
N ASN A 15 -24.97 11.06 3.15
CA ASN A 15 -23.52 11.22 3.28
C ASN A 15 -23.11 11.97 4.56
N ASP A 16 -23.96 11.98 5.56
CA ASP A 16 -23.86 12.80 6.77
C ASP A 16 -23.92 11.99 8.08
N LEU A 17 -23.55 10.70 8.02
CA LEU A 17 -23.29 9.90 9.24
C LEU A 17 -22.04 10.45 9.96
N GLY A 18 -22.04 10.32 11.29
CA GLY A 18 -21.00 10.85 12.15
C GLY A 18 -21.36 12.19 12.79
N ALA A 19 -20.36 12.91 13.29
CA ALA A 19 -20.51 14.24 13.88
C ALA A 19 -20.34 15.33 12.81
N ASN A 20 -21.43 16.02 12.49
CA ASN A 20 -21.47 17.12 11.52
C ASN A 20 -21.45 18.45 12.27
N TRP A 21 -20.27 19.03 12.36
CA TRP A 21 -20.00 20.25 13.12
C TRP A 21 -20.29 21.53 12.32
N THR A 22 -20.81 22.49 13.04
CA THR A 22 -20.79 23.93 12.71
C THR A 22 -20.54 24.69 13.99
N ARG A 23 -20.11 25.95 13.92
CA ARG A 23 -19.94 26.79 15.11
C ARG A 23 -21.23 26.96 15.94
N ALA A 24 -22.40 26.86 15.31
CA ALA A 24 -23.69 27.02 15.96
C ALA A 24 -24.22 25.76 16.64
N GLN A 25 -23.90 24.60 16.06
CA GLN A 25 -24.35 23.31 16.57
C GLN A 25 -23.55 22.15 15.94
N THR A 26 -23.58 20.99 16.59
CA THR A 26 -23.14 19.71 16.01
C THR A 26 -24.33 18.78 15.86
N VAL A 27 -24.52 18.21 14.67
CA VAL A 27 -25.53 17.17 14.42
C VAL A 27 -24.84 15.82 14.41
N PHE A 28 -25.14 14.99 15.40
CA PHE A 28 -24.68 13.61 15.48
C PHE A 28 -25.66 12.68 14.77
N LYS A 29 -25.16 11.78 13.94
CA LYS A 29 -25.97 10.76 13.24
C LYS A 29 -25.30 9.41 13.30
N LEU A 30 -26.05 8.39 13.74
CA LEU A 30 -25.60 7.01 13.86
C LEU A 30 -26.61 6.07 13.18
N TRP A 31 -26.14 5.20 12.28
CA TRP A 31 -26.95 4.12 11.74
C TRP A 31 -26.92 2.93 12.72
N ALA A 32 -28.03 2.73 13.41
CA ALA A 32 -28.22 1.66 14.40
C ALA A 32 -29.66 1.15 14.38
N PRO A 33 -30.10 0.49 13.28
CA PRO A 33 -31.51 0.13 13.06
C PRO A 33 -32.07 -0.88 14.07
N THR A 34 -31.22 -1.60 14.77
CA THR A 34 -31.62 -2.61 15.76
C THR A 34 -31.65 -2.08 17.20
N ALA A 35 -31.20 -0.86 17.43
CA ALA A 35 -31.24 -0.24 18.75
C ALA A 35 -32.65 0.22 19.11
N SER A 36 -33.00 0.14 20.41
CA SER A 36 -34.26 0.67 20.97
C SER A 36 -34.12 2.08 21.54
N ALA A 37 -32.89 2.48 21.93
CA ALA A 37 -32.53 3.82 22.34
C ALA A 37 -31.06 4.08 22.05
N VAL A 38 -30.70 5.35 21.75
CA VAL A 38 -29.33 5.79 21.54
C VAL A 38 -29.13 7.15 22.24
N GLU A 39 -27.98 7.29 22.87
CA GLU A 39 -27.52 8.55 23.47
C GLU A 39 -26.14 8.90 22.91
N VAL A 40 -25.86 10.20 22.73
CA VAL A 40 -24.50 10.73 22.57
C VAL A 40 -24.02 11.30 23.91
N ARG A 41 -22.84 10.86 24.33
CA ARG A 41 -22.16 11.30 25.56
C ARG A 41 -20.96 12.14 25.21
N LEU A 42 -20.88 13.34 25.77
CA LEU A 42 -19.82 14.31 25.51
C LEU A 42 -18.79 14.33 26.64
N PHE A 43 -17.51 14.51 26.29
CA PHE A 43 -16.39 14.48 27.23
C PHE A 43 -15.40 15.61 26.93
N ALA A 44 -14.69 16.08 27.96
CA ALA A 44 -13.60 17.05 27.78
C ALA A 44 -12.30 16.38 27.32
N THR A 45 -12.14 15.06 27.54
CA THR A 45 -10.89 14.33 27.34
C THR A 45 -11.10 13.15 26.40
N GLY A 46 -10.02 12.73 25.74
CA GLY A 46 -10.03 11.65 24.74
C GLY A 46 -10.02 10.26 25.32
N THR A 47 -9.68 10.10 26.63
CA THR A 47 -9.57 8.81 27.30
C THR A 47 -10.14 8.85 28.72
N ASP A 48 -10.41 7.67 29.29
CA ASP A 48 -10.80 7.53 30.69
C ASP A 48 -9.62 7.74 31.67
N GLY A 49 -8.39 7.68 31.19
CA GLY A 49 -7.17 7.84 31.99
C GLY A 49 -6.78 9.29 32.27
N GLU A 50 -7.44 10.25 31.63
CA GLU A 50 -7.13 11.68 31.79
C GLU A 50 -7.92 12.32 32.92
N PRO A 51 -7.34 13.31 33.63
CA PRO A 51 -8.08 14.10 34.61
C PRO A 51 -9.29 14.81 33.97
N GLY A 52 -10.46 14.68 34.59
CA GLY A 52 -11.68 15.27 34.04
C GLY A 52 -12.42 14.39 33.04
N ALA A 53 -12.15 13.10 33.01
CA ALA A 53 -12.74 12.14 32.06
C ALA A 53 -14.25 11.88 32.24
N ALA A 54 -14.91 12.45 33.25
CA ALA A 54 -16.35 12.33 33.42
C ALA A 54 -17.13 12.97 32.27
N ALA A 55 -18.31 12.42 31.97
CA ALA A 55 -19.16 12.98 30.92
C ALA A 55 -19.60 14.42 31.26
N LEU A 56 -19.43 15.33 30.32
CA LEU A 56 -19.87 16.72 30.40
C LEU A 56 -21.40 16.82 30.25
N ALA A 57 -21.94 16.04 29.32
CA ALA A 57 -23.35 16.02 28.99
C ALA A 57 -23.75 14.69 28.35
N VAL A 58 -25.04 14.38 28.42
CA VAL A 58 -25.67 13.23 27.75
C VAL A 58 -26.90 13.75 27.00
N HIS A 59 -27.01 13.43 25.72
CA HIS A 59 -28.14 13.82 24.89
C HIS A 59 -28.80 12.59 24.28
N ALA A 60 -30.10 12.41 24.53
CA ALA A 60 -30.88 11.36 23.88
C ALA A 60 -31.01 11.66 22.39
N MET A 61 -30.76 10.68 21.54
CA MET A 61 -30.95 10.78 20.09
C MET A 61 -32.37 10.34 19.70
N GLN A 62 -32.85 10.88 18.60
CA GLN A 62 -34.19 10.58 18.09
C GLN A 62 -34.08 9.79 16.78
N PRO A 63 -35.01 8.86 16.49
CA PRO A 63 -35.10 8.19 15.20
C PRO A 63 -35.28 9.21 14.07
N ALA A 64 -34.43 9.14 13.04
CA ALA A 64 -34.41 10.05 11.89
C ALA A 64 -34.77 9.35 10.56
N GLY A 65 -35.32 8.14 10.62
CA GLY A 65 -35.67 7.31 9.46
C GLY A 65 -34.49 6.46 8.93
N GLN A 66 -34.82 5.48 8.14
CA GLN A 66 -33.84 4.56 7.50
C GLN A 66 -32.80 3.96 8.48
N GLY A 67 -33.22 3.69 9.73
CA GLY A 67 -32.37 3.11 10.77
C GLY A 67 -31.38 4.07 11.40
N VAL A 68 -31.45 5.37 11.09
CA VAL A 68 -30.58 6.41 11.63
C VAL A 68 -31.19 7.03 12.89
N TRP A 69 -30.33 7.26 13.88
CA TRP A 69 -30.59 8.06 15.07
C TRP A 69 -29.86 9.39 14.93
N SER A 70 -30.47 10.49 15.39
CA SER A 70 -29.91 11.84 15.28
C SER A 70 -30.13 12.67 16.54
N ALA A 71 -29.15 13.51 16.88
CA ALA A 71 -29.26 14.56 17.87
C ALA A 71 -28.56 15.83 17.39
N ALA A 72 -29.21 16.98 17.52
CA ALA A 72 -28.60 18.28 17.31
C ALA A 72 -28.27 18.93 18.68
N VAL A 73 -26.99 19.17 18.92
CA VAL A 73 -26.49 19.75 20.17
C VAL A 73 -26.05 21.19 19.87
N PRO A 74 -26.70 22.21 20.45
CA PRO A 74 -26.36 23.62 20.27
C PRO A 74 -24.99 23.97 20.85
N GLY A 75 -24.34 24.96 20.26
CA GLY A 75 -23.06 25.50 20.69
C GLY A 75 -21.89 24.98 19.84
N ASP A 76 -20.73 25.56 20.09
CA ASP A 76 -19.48 25.17 19.44
C ASP A 76 -18.87 24.01 20.22
N LEU A 77 -18.90 22.82 19.60
CA LEU A 77 -18.33 21.59 20.18
C LEU A 77 -16.97 21.23 19.59
N GLN A 78 -16.30 22.13 18.85
CA GLN A 78 -14.95 21.90 18.35
C GLN A 78 -14.02 21.44 19.48
N GLY A 79 -13.36 20.28 19.30
CA GLY A 79 -12.45 19.71 20.29
C GLY A 79 -13.10 18.87 21.38
N VAL A 80 -14.44 18.78 21.41
CA VAL A 80 -15.17 17.94 22.37
C VAL A 80 -15.13 16.49 21.91
N TYR A 81 -14.84 15.58 22.84
CA TYR A 81 -14.85 14.13 22.57
C TYR A 81 -16.24 13.55 22.82
N TYR A 82 -16.55 12.43 22.17
CA TYR A 82 -17.86 11.80 22.29
C TYR A 82 -17.84 10.29 22.09
N LEU A 83 -18.87 9.64 22.65
CA LEU A 83 -19.21 8.23 22.43
C LEU A 83 -20.72 8.09 22.24
N TYR A 84 -21.14 7.01 21.58
CA TYR A 84 -22.54 6.62 21.57
C TYR A 84 -22.79 5.51 22.59
N ALA A 85 -23.92 5.61 23.30
CA ALA A 85 -24.44 4.53 24.17
C ALA A 85 -25.75 4.02 23.58
N LEU A 86 -25.84 2.72 23.34
CA LEU A 86 -26.96 2.05 22.71
C LEU A 86 -27.64 1.10 23.68
N GLN A 87 -28.97 1.00 23.59
CA GLN A 87 -29.76 -0.03 24.24
C GLN A 87 -30.48 -0.85 23.14
N PHE A 88 -30.61 -2.14 23.38
CA PHE A 88 -31.27 -3.06 22.45
C PHE A 88 -32.52 -3.68 23.08
N PRO A 89 -33.49 -4.16 22.26
CA PRO A 89 -34.75 -4.71 22.76
C PRO A 89 -34.63 -5.89 23.73
N ASP A 90 -33.54 -6.63 23.65
CA ASP A 90 -33.24 -7.77 24.54
C ASP A 90 -32.61 -7.35 25.89
N GLY A 91 -32.44 -6.05 26.12
CA GLY A 91 -31.83 -5.47 27.31
C GLY A 91 -30.29 -5.34 27.23
N HIS A 92 -29.65 -5.79 26.16
CA HIS A 92 -28.22 -5.58 25.93
C HIS A 92 -27.92 -4.08 25.81
N GLN A 93 -26.73 -3.68 26.25
CA GLN A 93 -26.23 -2.31 26.12
C GLN A 93 -24.83 -2.32 25.53
N ALA A 94 -24.50 -1.30 24.72
CA ALA A 94 -23.17 -1.10 24.18
C ALA A 94 -22.76 0.38 24.29
N VAL A 95 -21.47 0.61 24.50
CA VAL A 95 -20.84 1.93 24.34
C VAL A 95 -19.82 1.78 23.21
N VAL A 96 -19.87 2.68 22.24
CA VAL A 96 -19.08 2.58 21.00
C VAL A 96 -18.48 3.92 20.60
N VAL A 97 -17.30 3.87 19.99
CA VAL A 97 -16.77 4.98 19.20
C VAL A 97 -17.61 5.08 17.94
N ASP A 98 -17.79 6.28 17.44
CA ASP A 98 -18.48 6.52 16.18
C ASP A 98 -17.73 5.84 15.01
N PRO A 99 -18.37 4.95 14.26
CA PRO A 99 -17.76 4.38 13.04
C PRO A 99 -17.28 5.42 12.02
N TYR A 100 -17.90 6.62 12.01
CA TYR A 100 -17.54 7.74 11.15
C TYR A 100 -16.71 8.82 11.86
N ALA A 101 -16.11 8.53 13.03
CA ALA A 101 -15.18 9.44 13.68
C ALA A 101 -14.02 9.81 12.74
N ARG A 102 -13.63 11.09 12.72
CA ARG A 102 -12.57 11.64 11.86
C ARG A 102 -11.31 12.01 12.63
N ALA A 103 -11.42 12.05 13.95
CA ALA A 103 -10.34 12.21 14.91
C ALA A 103 -10.72 11.48 16.18
N ALA A 104 -9.74 11.07 16.95
CA ALA A 104 -9.93 10.40 18.23
C ALA A 104 -8.85 10.82 19.24
N GLY A 105 -9.13 10.62 20.52
CA GLY A 105 -8.13 10.70 21.57
C GLY A 105 -7.21 9.48 21.58
N ALA A 106 -6.27 9.45 22.51
CA ALA A 106 -5.27 8.39 22.60
C ALA A 106 -5.91 6.99 22.65
N ASN A 107 -5.26 6.05 21.96
CA ASN A 107 -5.71 4.67 21.77
C ASN A 107 -7.12 4.55 21.13
N GLY A 108 -7.57 5.56 20.38
CA GLY A 108 -8.82 5.55 19.65
C GLY A 108 -10.08 5.42 20.52
N GLN A 109 -10.02 5.74 21.82
CA GLN A 109 -11.07 5.41 22.79
C GLN A 109 -12.32 6.28 22.70
N ARG A 110 -12.21 7.51 22.21
CA ARG A 110 -13.32 8.46 22.03
C ARG A 110 -13.15 9.20 20.72
N GLY A 111 -14.21 9.27 19.93
CA GLY A 111 -14.23 10.17 18.76
C GLY A 111 -14.18 11.62 19.17
N MET A 112 -13.66 12.51 18.33
CA MET A 112 -13.56 13.94 18.55
C MET A 112 -14.39 14.70 17.53
N VAL A 113 -15.15 15.70 17.95
CA VAL A 113 -15.80 16.66 17.06
C VAL A 113 -14.73 17.58 16.50
N LEU A 114 -14.55 17.57 15.18
CA LEU A 114 -13.45 18.26 14.53
C LEU A 114 -13.92 19.05 13.30
N ASP A 115 -13.52 20.33 13.24
CA ASP A 115 -13.43 21.09 12.01
C ASP A 115 -12.14 20.68 11.28
N LEU A 116 -12.29 19.93 10.20
CA LEU A 116 -11.17 19.45 9.40
C LEU A 116 -10.36 20.58 8.75
N ASP A 117 -11.00 21.71 8.44
CA ASP A 117 -10.30 22.88 7.87
C ASP A 117 -9.44 23.57 8.93
N ALA A 118 -9.91 23.64 10.16
CA ALA A 118 -9.13 24.18 11.28
C ALA A 118 -7.94 23.27 11.67
N ALA A 119 -8.04 21.98 11.42
CA ALA A 119 -6.96 21.00 11.62
C ALA A 119 -6.00 20.88 10.42
N ALA A 120 -6.16 21.72 9.38
CA ALA A 120 -5.27 21.70 8.22
C ALA A 120 -3.89 22.31 8.55
N PRO A 121 -2.77 21.73 8.04
CA PRO A 121 -1.48 22.38 8.12
C PRO A 121 -1.43 23.61 7.19
N GLU A 122 -0.46 24.48 7.42
CA GLU A 122 -0.24 25.64 6.56
C GLU A 122 -0.05 25.23 5.10
N GLY A 123 -0.77 25.90 4.19
CA GLY A 123 -0.73 25.65 2.75
C GLY A 123 -1.55 24.45 2.26
N TRP A 124 -2.28 23.77 3.14
CA TRP A 124 -3.08 22.59 2.76
C TRP A 124 -4.11 22.85 1.65
N GLN A 125 -4.76 24.02 1.66
CA GLN A 125 -5.76 24.39 0.64
C GLN A 125 -5.15 24.55 -0.77
N ALA A 126 -3.83 24.70 -0.87
CA ALA A 126 -3.10 24.76 -2.13
C ALA A 126 -2.47 23.40 -2.51
N ASP A 127 -2.59 22.40 -1.65
CA ASP A 127 -2.08 21.07 -1.93
C ASP A 127 -2.85 20.43 -3.09
N ALA A 128 -2.12 19.76 -3.98
CA ALA A 128 -2.68 19.11 -5.15
C ALA A 128 -1.92 17.82 -5.47
N ARG A 129 -2.67 16.81 -5.90
CA ARG A 129 -2.12 15.54 -6.37
C ARG A 129 -1.11 15.77 -7.49
N PRO A 130 0.09 15.17 -7.44
CA PRO A 130 1.07 15.25 -8.52
C PRO A 130 0.52 14.61 -9.79
N GLN A 131 0.75 15.26 -10.94
CA GLN A 131 0.35 14.72 -12.24
C GLN A 131 1.43 13.75 -12.74
N ILE A 132 1.23 12.46 -12.56
CA ILE A 132 2.19 11.40 -12.88
C ILE A 132 1.69 10.58 -14.05
N PRO A 133 2.38 10.65 -15.22
CA PRO A 133 2.03 9.84 -16.39
C PRO A 133 2.02 8.34 -16.04
N ALA A 134 1.05 7.59 -16.57
CA ALA A 134 0.88 6.17 -16.23
C ALA A 134 2.15 5.33 -16.45
N HIS A 135 2.91 5.59 -17.53
CA HIS A 135 4.16 4.88 -17.84
C HIS A 135 5.31 5.17 -16.87
N ALA A 136 5.25 6.31 -16.16
CA ALA A 136 6.28 6.72 -15.20
C ALA A 136 5.97 6.25 -13.77
N ARG A 137 4.85 5.57 -13.56
CA ARG A 137 4.45 5.10 -12.23
C ARG A 137 5.34 3.96 -11.75
N ALA A 138 5.83 4.09 -10.53
CA ALA A 138 6.56 3.09 -9.76
C ALA A 138 6.29 3.35 -8.28
N VAL A 139 5.91 2.32 -7.54
CA VAL A 139 5.51 2.42 -6.13
C VAL A 139 6.67 1.99 -5.24
N TRP A 140 6.84 2.67 -4.11
CA TRP A 140 7.82 2.37 -3.08
C TRP A 140 7.10 2.28 -1.72
N GLU A 141 7.06 1.09 -1.13
CA GLU A 141 6.33 0.80 0.09
C GLU A 141 7.17 1.06 1.32
N VAL A 142 6.62 1.76 2.33
CA VAL A 142 7.29 2.02 3.60
C VAL A 142 6.30 2.12 4.76
N HIS A 143 6.73 1.72 5.95
CA HIS A 143 6.06 2.00 7.21
C HIS A 143 6.47 3.38 7.73
N VAL A 144 5.53 4.14 8.31
CA VAL A 144 5.79 5.52 8.77
C VAL A 144 6.96 5.57 9.74
N ALA A 145 7.00 4.69 10.74
CA ALA A 145 8.08 4.69 11.71
C ALA A 145 9.42 4.25 11.10
N ASP A 146 9.42 3.26 10.20
CA ASP A 146 10.66 2.74 9.58
C ASP A 146 11.43 3.81 8.82
N PHE A 147 10.71 4.76 8.21
CA PHE A 147 11.26 5.77 7.32
C PHE A 147 12.34 6.64 7.96
N SER A 148 12.09 7.12 9.18
CA SER A 148 12.94 8.13 9.82
C SER A 148 13.48 7.76 11.20
N ALA A 149 13.11 6.58 11.74
CA ALA A 149 13.47 6.18 13.10
C ALA A 149 14.97 5.96 13.33
N ASP A 150 15.75 5.79 12.26
CA ASP A 150 17.22 5.69 12.38
C ASP A 150 17.79 6.97 12.99
N ALA A 151 18.65 6.81 14.02
CA ALA A 151 19.33 7.93 14.67
C ALA A 151 20.20 8.74 13.69
N HIS A 152 20.67 8.09 12.63
CA HIS A 152 21.51 8.68 11.58
C HIS A 152 20.69 9.29 10.43
N SER A 153 19.36 9.32 10.52
CA SER A 153 18.47 9.83 9.45
C SER A 153 18.61 11.34 9.18
N GLY A 154 19.21 12.10 10.11
CA GLY A 154 19.24 13.57 10.03
C GLY A 154 17.92 14.24 10.40
N VAL A 155 16.86 13.47 10.66
CA VAL A 155 15.56 13.99 11.13
C VAL A 155 15.68 14.39 12.61
N PRO A 156 15.08 15.53 13.06
CA PRO A 156 15.02 15.91 14.46
C PRO A 156 14.48 14.78 15.33
N GLU A 157 15.10 14.52 16.47
CA GLU A 157 14.76 13.37 17.35
C GLU A 157 13.28 13.29 17.70
N ALA A 158 12.62 14.42 17.98
CA ALA A 158 11.20 14.48 18.32
C ALA A 158 10.26 14.11 17.14
N TRP A 159 10.78 14.04 15.90
CA TRP A 159 10.02 13.72 14.70
C TRP A 159 10.36 12.35 14.12
N ARG A 160 11.38 11.68 14.64
CA ARG A 160 11.78 10.35 14.16
C ARG A 160 10.68 9.33 14.41
N GLY A 161 10.33 8.59 13.36
CA GLY A 161 9.27 7.56 13.43
C GLY A 161 7.86 8.11 13.46
N THR A 162 7.65 9.42 13.25
CA THR A 162 6.34 10.06 13.21
C THR A 162 6.00 10.57 11.80
N TYR A 163 4.75 11.03 11.59
CA TYR A 163 4.35 11.73 10.36
C TYR A 163 5.29 12.89 10.00
N LEU A 164 5.75 13.65 11.01
CA LEU A 164 6.64 14.78 10.79
C LEU A 164 8.05 14.35 10.34
N GLY A 165 8.41 13.08 10.44
CA GLY A 165 9.64 12.53 9.88
C GLY A 165 9.75 12.64 8.35
N PHE A 166 8.63 12.84 7.66
CA PHE A 166 8.57 13.05 6.20
C PHE A 166 8.66 14.53 5.79
N VAL A 167 8.54 15.47 6.73
CA VAL A 167 8.45 16.91 6.40
C VAL A 167 9.78 17.56 6.04
N PRO A 168 10.93 17.24 6.68
CA PRO A 168 12.21 17.84 6.31
C PRO A 168 12.67 17.39 4.91
N GLU A 169 12.97 18.36 4.04
CA GLU A 169 13.24 18.11 2.61
C GLU A 169 14.73 17.97 2.24
N ASP A 170 15.63 18.24 3.17
CA ASP A 170 17.09 18.33 2.95
C ASP A 170 17.92 17.46 3.91
N THR A 171 17.31 16.46 4.53
CA THR A 171 17.99 15.58 5.47
C THR A 171 19.13 14.81 4.82
N THR A 172 20.22 14.67 5.58
CA THR A 172 21.41 13.91 5.19
C THR A 172 21.91 13.08 6.36
N LEU A 173 22.69 12.05 6.08
CA LEU A 173 23.26 11.14 7.07
C LEU A 173 24.05 11.95 8.12
N ASP A 174 23.62 11.87 9.37
CA ASP A 174 24.20 12.65 10.48
C ASP A 174 24.30 14.17 10.23
N GLY A 175 23.52 14.70 9.29
CA GLY A 175 23.59 16.11 8.90
C GLY A 175 24.85 16.50 8.12
N ASP A 176 25.51 15.56 7.42
CA ASP A 176 26.78 15.77 6.73
C ASP A 176 26.71 16.63 5.46
N GLY A 177 25.49 16.93 4.98
CA GLY A 177 25.23 17.73 3.79
C GLY A 177 25.58 17.05 2.46
N ARG A 178 25.90 15.74 2.46
CA ARG A 178 26.37 14.99 1.28
C ARG A 178 25.58 13.76 0.95
N HIS A 179 25.14 13.02 1.97
CA HIS A 179 24.50 11.72 1.83
C HIS A 179 23.01 11.86 2.14
N PRO A 180 22.14 12.03 1.11
CA PRO A 180 20.71 12.28 1.31
C PRO A 180 20.02 11.11 2.01
N THR A 181 19.12 11.43 2.93
CA THR A 181 18.29 10.47 3.66
C THR A 181 16.80 10.84 3.52
N CYS A 182 15.91 9.97 3.92
CA CYS A 182 14.48 10.24 4.01
C CYS A 182 13.90 10.89 2.73
N LEU A 183 13.17 12.00 2.84
CA LEU A 183 12.55 12.65 1.68
C LEU A 183 13.58 13.16 0.66
N ASN A 184 14.72 13.65 1.12
CA ASN A 184 15.82 14.06 0.24
C ASN A 184 16.36 12.91 -0.61
N TYR A 185 16.44 11.70 -0.05
CA TYR A 185 16.81 10.49 -0.77
C TYR A 185 15.77 10.10 -1.82
N LEU A 186 14.47 10.12 -1.45
CA LEU A 186 13.36 9.78 -2.35
C LEU A 186 13.27 10.70 -3.57
N LYS A 187 13.51 12.01 -3.41
CA LYS A 187 13.57 12.97 -4.54
C LYS A 187 14.56 12.53 -5.64
N GLY A 188 15.64 11.84 -5.25
CA GLY A 188 16.67 11.36 -6.17
C GLY A 188 16.49 9.92 -6.63
N LEU A 189 15.59 9.12 -6.03
CA LEU A 189 15.47 7.69 -6.34
C LEU A 189 14.80 7.45 -7.69
N GLY A 190 13.75 8.20 -7.99
CA GLY A 190 13.04 8.09 -9.26
C GLY A 190 11.73 7.30 -9.20
N VAL A 191 11.29 6.88 -8.02
CA VAL A 191 9.92 6.38 -7.78
C VAL A 191 8.91 7.51 -7.91
N SER A 192 7.66 7.18 -8.10
CA SER A 192 6.60 8.16 -8.33
C SER A 192 5.56 8.21 -7.23
N HIS A 193 5.37 7.10 -6.50
CA HIS A 193 4.42 6.98 -5.42
C HIS A 193 5.07 6.34 -4.21
N VAL A 194 4.67 6.80 -3.03
CA VAL A 194 5.00 6.18 -1.76
C VAL A 194 3.75 5.48 -1.24
N GLN A 195 3.79 4.15 -1.13
CA GLN A 195 2.76 3.40 -0.42
C GLN A 195 3.11 3.38 1.06
N LEU A 196 2.20 3.90 1.86
CA LEU A 196 2.30 3.85 3.32
C LEU A 196 1.56 2.62 3.82
N GLN A 197 2.24 1.74 4.58
CA GLN A 197 1.56 0.74 5.40
C GLN A 197 0.50 1.42 6.26
N PRO A 198 -0.47 0.70 6.84
CA PRO A 198 -1.68 1.31 7.40
C PRO A 198 -1.41 2.56 8.26
N ILE A 199 -2.07 3.65 7.92
CA ILE A 199 -1.97 4.95 8.61
C ILE A 199 -3.26 5.35 9.33
N PHE A 200 -4.31 4.52 9.25
CA PHE A 200 -5.49 4.67 10.11
C PHE A 200 -5.24 4.06 11.48
N ASP A 201 -6.07 4.45 12.44
CA ASP A 201 -5.98 4.05 13.85
C ASP A 201 -6.12 2.54 14.03
N TYR A 202 -5.13 1.92 14.70
CA TYR A 202 -5.04 0.48 14.94
C TYR A 202 -4.79 0.16 16.43
N ALA A 203 -5.04 -1.08 16.86
CA ALA A 203 -5.32 -1.37 18.26
C ALA A 203 -4.10 -1.70 19.13
N THR A 204 -3.05 -2.31 18.59
CA THR A 204 -2.05 -3.02 19.40
C THR A 204 -0.84 -2.20 19.82
N VAL A 205 -0.77 -0.92 19.44
CA VAL A 205 0.23 0.01 19.97
C VAL A 205 -0.43 0.92 21.01
N ASP A 206 0.11 0.94 22.22
CA ASP A 206 -0.31 1.91 23.24
C ASP A 206 0.31 3.27 22.91
N GLU A 207 -0.48 4.16 22.32
CA GLU A 207 -0.06 5.50 21.86
C GLU A 207 0.45 6.39 23.01
N THR A 208 0.12 6.06 24.26
CA THR A 208 0.56 6.81 25.44
C THR A 208 1.97 6.43 25.90
N LYS A 209 2.58 5.41 25.28
CA LYS A 209 3.88 4.89 25.66
C LYS A 209 4.85 4.92 24.46
N PRO A 210 6.09 5.38 24.66
CA PRO A 210 7.08 5.37 23.60
C PRO A 210 7.52 3.93 23.26
N GLY A 211 7.88 3.70 21.98
CA GLY A 211 8.56 2.49 21.53
C GLY A 211 7.66 1.31 21.19
N GLY A 212 6.34 1.49 21.14
CA GLY A 212 5.43 0.52 20.56
C GLY A 212 5.67 0.39 19.05
N TYR A 213 5.51 -0.81 18.48
CA TYR A 213 5.63 -1.07 17.05
C TYR A 213 4.65 -2.16 16.60
N ASN A 214 3.94 -1.88 15.54
CA ASN A 214 3.14 -2.84 14.77
C ASN A 214 3.04 -2.32 13.33
N TRP A 215 2.92 -3.22 12.37
CA TRP A 215 2.70 -2.80 10.96
C TRP A 215 1.35 -2.11 10.73
N GLY A 216 0.36 -2.30 11.64
CA GLY A 216 -0.94 -1.64 11.59
C GLY A 216 -2.06 -2.43 10.93
N TYR A 217 -1.89 -3.74 10.71
CA TYR A 217 -2.94 -4.61 10.15
C TYR A 217 -3.93 -5.14 11.21
N ASP A 218 -4.21 -4.33 12.22
CA ASP A 218 -5.15 -4.58 13.30
C ASP A 218 -6.11 -3.39 13.51
N PRO A 219 -6.97 -3.08 12.50
CA PRO A 219 -7.74 -1.86 12.40
C PRO A 219 -8.75 -1.66 13.55
N LEU A 220 -8.78 -0.43 14.08
CA LEU A 220 -9.69 -0.01 15.16
C LEU A 220 -10.69 1.05 14.66
N ASN A 221 -10.21 2.19 14.14
CA ASN A 221 -11.01 3.29 13.63
C ASN A 221 -10.56 3.67 12.20
N TYR A 222 -11.28 3.20 11.18
CA TYR A 222 -10.86 3.31 9.76
C TYR A 222 -10.74 4.73 9.21
N ASN A 223 -11.40 5.73 9.83
CA ASN A 223 -11.41 7.11 9.32
C ASN A 223 -10.62 8.08 10.21
N VAL A 224 -9.82 7.55 11.13
CA VAL A 224 -8.97 8.32 12.05
C VAL A 224 -7.51 8.02 11.72
N PRO A 225 -6.61 9.00 11.58
CA PRO A 225 -5.18 8.75 11.47
C PRO A 225 -4.61 8.10 12.73
N GLU A 226 -3.61 7.23 12.58
CA GLU A 226 -2.95 6.54 13.68
C GLU A 226 -2.25 7.51 14.64
N GLY A 227 -2.46 7.33 15.93
CA GLY A 227 -1.95 8.23 16.95
C GLY A 227 -0.51 7.98 17.36
N SER A 228 0.00 6.75 17.23
CA SER A 228 1.40 6.44 17.54
C SER A 228 2.39 7.13 16.59
N PHE A 229 1.93 7.59 15.43
CA PHE A 229 2.72 8.41 14.50
C PHE A 229 2.58 9.91 14.73
N SER A 230 1.76 10.32 15.69
CA SER A 230 1.59 11.73 16.09
C SER A 230 2.56 12.12 17.19
N THR A 231 2.95 13.40 17.22
CA THR A 231 3.74 13.94 18.33
C THR A 231 2.92 14.15 19.60
N ASP A 232 1.59 14.16 19.50
CA ASP A 232 0.67 14.25 20.62
C ASP A 232 -0.59 13.41 20.35
N PRO A 233 -0.70 12.18 20.89
CA PRO A 233 -1.83 11.31 20.67
C PRO A 233 -3.08 11.70 21.48
N TYR A 234 -2.95 12.52 22.53
CA TYR A 234 -4.08 12.92 23.35
C TYR A 234 -5.00 13.93 22.67
N HIS A 235 -4.44 14.76 21.78
CA HIS A 235 -5.17 15.78 21.04
C HIS A 235 -5.45 15.33 19.61
N GLY A 236 -6.68 14.88 19.35
CA GLY A 236 -7.06 14.24 18.09
C GLY A 236 -6.82 15.09 16.82
N GLU A 237 -6.84 16.44 16.93
CA GLU A 237 -6.53 17.34 15.82
C GLU A 237 -5.04 17.31 15.43
N VAL A 238 -4.14 16.92 16.35
CA VAL A 238 -2.70 16.88 16.06
C VAL A 238 -2.39 15.78 15.07
N ARG A 239 -2.89 14.55 15.28
CA ARG A 239 -2.71 13.44 14.34
C ARG A 239 -3.24 13.74 12.94
N VAL A 240 -4.39 14.45 12.85
CA VAL A 240 -4.96 14.87 11.57
C VAL A 240 -4.05 15.87 10.85
N ARG A 241 -3.59 16.90 11.57
CA ARG A 241 -2.70 17.94 11.01
C ARG A 241 -1.37 17.38 10.55
N GLU A 242 -0.75 16.51 11.35
CA GLU A 242 0.56 15.93 11.05
C GLU A 242 0.51 14.91 9.91
N CYS A 243 -0.54 14.07 9.84
CA CYS A 243 -0.76 13.18 8.71
C CYS A 243 -0.92 13.96 7.40
N ARG A 244 -1.70 15.05 7.39
CA ARG A 244 -1.83 15.96 6.24
C ARG A 244 -0.51 16.66 5.90
N ALA A 245 0.30 17.04 6.90
CA ALA A 245 1.61 17.65 6.68
C ALA A 245 2.58 16.68 5.98
N MET A 246 2.58 15.40 6.36
CA MET A 246 3.32 14.32 5.68
C MET A 246 2.92 14.22 4.20
N ILE A 247 1.62 14.12 3.94
CA ILE A 247 1.09 13.98 2.56
C ILE A 247 1.48 15.20 1.72
N ALA A 248 1.28 16.41 2.25
CA ALA A 248 1.66 17.65 1.56
C ALA A 248 3.18 17.71 1.27
N ALA A 249 4.03 17.18 2.17
CA ALA A 249 5.49 17.14 1.93
C ALA A 249 5.84 16.18 0.78
N LEU A 250 5.18 15.01 0.71
CA LEU A 250 5.35 14.06 -0.41
C LEU A 250 4.87 14.67 -1.73
N HIS A 251 3.71 15.34 -1.76
CA HIS A 251 3.19 16.01 -2.94
C HIS A 251 4.12 17.13 -3.43
N ARG A 252 4.65 17.97 -2.53
CA ARG A 252 5.65 19.00 -2.90
C ARG A 252 6.92 18.39 -3.50
N ALA A 253 7.28 17.18 -3.08
CA ALA A 253 8.39 16.43 -3.67
C ALA A 253 8.04 15.78 -5.02
N GLY A 254 6.81 15.92 -5.51
CA GLY A 254 6.32 15.30 -6.75
C GLY A 254 5.96 13.82 -6.61
N LEU A 255 5.74 13.35 -5.39
CA LEU A 255 5.42 11.95 -5.05
C LEU A 255 3.94 11.81 -4.68
N GLY A 256 3.22 10.92 -5.36
CA GLY A 256 1.87 10.52 -4.96
C GLY A 256 1.89 9.64 -3.73
N VAL A 257 0.78 9.60 -3.00
CA VAL A 257 0.63 8.81 -1.77
C VAL A 257 -0.39 7.70 -1.99
N VAL A 258 0.01 6.46 -1.77
CA VAL A 258 -0.87 5.29 -1.75
C VAL A 258 -1.09 4.88 -0.31
N MET A 259 -2.35 4.76 0.10
CA MET A 259 -2.73 4.29 1.42
C MET A 259 -3.04 2.80 1.39
N ASP A 260 -2.44 2.06 2.31
CA ASP A 260 -2.78 0.66 2.57
C ASP A 260 -4.03 0.59 3.44
N VAL A 261 -5.07 -0.11 2.97
CA VAL A 261 -6.36 -0.21 3.65
C VAL A 261 -6.71 -1.66 3.99
N VAL A 262 -7.08 -1.90 5.24
CA VAL A 262 -7.39 -3.23 5.80
C VAL A 262 -8.89 -3.30 6.07
N TYR A 263 -9.70 -3.32 5.00
CA TYR A 263 -11.16 -3.37 5.14
C TYR A 263 -11.71 -4.79 5.26
N ASN A 264 -10.85 -5.78 5.16
CA ASN A 264 -11.22 -7.18 5.19
C ASN A 264 -11.60 -7.71 6.59
N HIS A 265 -11.12 -7.11 7.68
CA HIS A 265 -11.43 -7.51 9.06
C HIS A 265 -11.35 -6.33 10.02
N THR A 266 -11.81 -6.52 11.24
CA THR A 266 -11.61 -5.62 12.39
C THR A 266 -10.72 -6.33 13.44
N TYR A 267 -9.99 -5.56 14.26
CA TYR A 267 -9.13 -6.14 15.29
C TYR A 267 -9.87 -7.10 16.22
N HIS A 268 -11.06 -6.71 16.70
CA HIS A 268 -11.91 -7.56 17.51
C HIS A 268 -13.18 -7.99 16.78
N THR A 269 -13.65 -9.21 17.04
CA THR A 269 -14.95 -9.69 16.55
C THR A 269 -16.12 -8.89 17.09
N ASP A 270 -15.97 -8.24 18.24
CA ASP A 270 -16.92 -7.33 18.88
C ASP A 270 -16.50 -5.85 18.71
N SER A 271 -16.02 -5.49 17.51
CA SER A 271 -15.62 -4.13 17.15
C SER A 271 -16.73 -3.09 17.38
N TRP A 272 -16.37 -1.81 17.33
CA TRP A 272 -17.34 -0.71 17.39
C TRP A 272 -18.47 -0.87 16.38
N LEU A 273 -18.12 -1.33 15.17
CA LEU A 273 -19.08 -1.64 14.11
C LEU A 273 -20.08 -2.72 14.54
N GLU A 274 -19.58 -3.87 14.98
CA GLU A 274 -20.42 -5.01 15.38
C GLU A 274 -21.27 -4.70 16.61
N ARG A 275 -20.74 -3.91 17.57
CA ARG A 275 -21.49 -3.43 18.74
C ARG A 275 -22.58 -2.42 18.38
N THR A 276 -22.43 -1.67 17.28
CA THR A 276 -23.43 -0.72 16.81
C THR A 276 -24.64 -1.43 16.19
N VAL A 277 -24.41 -2.51 15.43
CA VAL A 277 -25.47 -3.34 14.82
C VAL A 277 -25.07 -4.82 14.96
N PRO A 278 -25.40 -5.45 16.08
CA PRO A 278 -24.98 -6.82 16.39
C PRO A 278 -25.39 -7.84 15.32
N GLY A 279 -24.41 -8.58 14.81
CA GLY A 279 -24.62 -9.62 13.79
C GLY A 279 -24.63 -9.11 12.36
N TYR A 280 -24.41 -7.80 12.12
CA TYR A 280 -24.47 -7.22 10.78
C TYR A 280 -23.11 -7.11 10.08
N TRP A 281 -22.06 -6.77 10.77
CA TRP A 281 -20.78 -6.39 10.13
C TRP A 281 -19.90 -7.60 9.83
N ASN A 282 -19.84 -8.57 10.77
CA ASN A 282 -19.04 -9.78 10.58
C ASN A 282 -19.72 -10.76 9.62
N ARG A 283 -18.97 -11.24 8.63
CA ARG A 283 -19.38 -12.30 7.70
C ARG A 283 -19.51 -13.63 8.43
N ARG A 284 -20.47 -14.46 8.03
CA ARG A 284 -20.77 -15.74 8.71
C ARG A 284 -20.93 -16.89 7.73
N TRP A 285 -20.50 -18.05 8.18
CA TRP A 285 -20.86 -19.31 7.55
C TRP A 285 -22.39 -19.55 7.66
N PRO A 286 -22.97 -20.43 6.79
CA PRO A 286 -24.39 -20.78 6.89
C PRO A 286 -24.85 -21.34 8.25
N ASP A 287 -23.92 -21.87 9.05
CA ASP A 287 -24.16 -22.36 10.41
C ASP A 287 -24.09 -21.26 11.48
N GLY A 288 -23.85 -20.00 11.09
CA GLY A 288 -23.82 -18.83 11.98
C GLY A 288 -22.46 -18.51 12.57
N ARG A 289 -21.45 -19.36 12.43
CA ARG A 289 -20.07 -19.06 12.88
C ARG A 289 -19.48 -17.92 12.05
N ILE A 290 -18.72 -17.03 12.69
CA ILE A 290 -17.95 -15.97 12.02
C ILE A 290 -16.92 -16.63 11.10
N THR A 291 -16.73 -16.09 9.88
CA THR A 291 -15.66 -16.50 8.97
C THR A 291 -14.31 -15.94 9.42
N ASN A 292 -13.22 -16.55 8.97
CA ASN A 292 -11.86 -16.15 9.33
C ASN A 292 -10.92 -16.29 8.11
N GLY A 293 -11.33 -15.73 7.00
CA GLY A 293 -10.54 -15.68 5.78
C GLY A 293 -9.34 -14.75 5.89
N SER A 294 -9.40 -13.77 6.80
CA SER A 294 -8.28 -12.89 7.15
C SER A 294 -7.19 -13.61 7.94
N GLY A 295 -7.54 -14.66 8.71
CA GLY A 295 -6.65 -15.25 9.71
C GLY A 295 -6.64 -14.48 11.04
N CYS A 296 -7.37 -13.35 11.14
CA CYS A 296 -7.39 -12.43 12.30
C CYS A 296 -8.65 -12.59 13.17
N GLY A 297 -9.46 -13.62 12.92
CA GLY A 297 -10.62 -13.97 13.75
C GLY A 297 -11.98 -13.56 13.18
N ASN A 298 -12.03 -12.68 12.20
CA ASN A 298 -13.26 -12.26 11.54
C ASN A 298 -12.99 -11.74 10.12
N ASP A 299 -14.06 -11.69 9.31
CA ASP A 299 -14.08 -11.01 8.01
C ASP A 299 -15.26 -10.05 7.98
N LEU A 300 -15.11 -8.85 7.41
CA LEU A 300 -16.22 -7.94 7.15
C LEU A 300 -17.06 -8.44 5.96
N ALA A 301 -18.38 -8.32 6.08
CA ALA A 301 -19.33 -8.74 5.05
C ALA A 301 -19.52 -7.62 4.01
N SER A 302 -18.51 -7.37 3.16
CA SER A 302 -18.49 -6.28 2.18
C SER A 302 -19.68 -6.32 1.21
N GLU A 303 -20.24 -7.51 0.96
CA GLU A 303 -21.42 -7.73 0.14
C GLU A 303 -22.71 -7.13 0.74
N ARG A 304 -22.76 -6.84 2.06
CA ARG A 304 -23.94 -6.25 2.71
C ARG A 304 -24.03 -4.75 2.41
N PRO A 305 -25.25 -4.21 2.13
CA PRO A 305 -25.40 -2.86 1.59
C PRO A 305 -24.76 -1.74 2.41
N MET A 306 -24.90 -1.76 3.76
CA MET A 306 -24.33 -0.71 4.61
C MET A 306 -22.85 -0.91 4.90
N VAL A 307 -22.32 -2.16 4.79
CA VAL A 307 -20.87 -2.40 4.83
C VAL A 307 -20.24 -1.83 3.57
N ARG A 308 -20.76 -2.18 2.38
CA ARG A 308 -20.31 -1.59 1.10
C ARG A 308 -20.34 -0.08 1.12
N LYS A 309 -21.45 0.51 1.59
CA LYS A 309 -21.54 1.97 1.73
C LYS A 309 -20.41 2.52 2.61
N TYR A 310 -20.18 1.91 3.76
CA TYR A 310 -19.15 2.35 4.70
C TYR A 310 -17.75 2.34 4.07
N LEU A 311 -17.42 1.27 3.33
CA LEU A 311 -16.13 1.15 2.65
C LEU A 311 -15.97 2.18 1.53
N VAL A 312 -17.03 2.42 0.73
CA VAL A 312 -17.04 3.48 -0.28
C VAL A 312 -16.86 4.85 0.35
N ASP A 313 -17.62 5.15 1.42
CA ASP A 313 -17.55 6.43 2.12
C ASP A 313 -16.14 6.67 2.72
N SER A 314 -15.54 5.63 3.30
CA SER A 314 -14.19 5.70 3.89
C SER A 314 -13.12 5.98 2.84
N VAL A 315 -13.13 5.26 1.72
CA VAL A 315 -12.19 5.51 0.60
C VAL A 315 -12.35 6.92 0.05
N LEU A 316 -13.60 7.39 -0.16
CA LEU A 316 -13.87 8.74 -0.62
C LEU A 316 -13.43 9.82 0.38
N TYR A 317 -13.58 9.55 1.69
CA TYR A 317 -13.10 10.44 2.75
C TYR A 317 -11.58 10.64 2.66
N TRP A 318 -10.80 9.55 2.63
CA TRP A 318 -9.36 9.62 2.50
C TRP A 318 -8.92 10.27 1.18
N ALA A 319 -9.61 9.96 0.08
CA ALA A 319 -9.31 10.57 -1.22
C ALA A 319 -9.59 12.08 -1.24
N ARG A 320 -10.64 12.57 -0.57
CA ARG A 320 -11.04 14.00 -0.57
C ARG A 320 -10.30 14.81 0.48
N GLU A 321 -10.29 14.31 1.72
CA GLU A 321 -9.82 15.06 2.88
C GLU A 321 -8.30 14.96 3.09
N TYR A 322 -7.68 13.91 2.57
CA TYR A 322 -6.22 13.69 2.65
C TYR A 322 -5.54 13.66 1.28
N HIS A 323 -6.27 13.89 0.21
CA HIS A 323 -5.76 13.93 -1.17
C HIS A 323 -5.00 12.65 -1.59
N ILE A 324 -5.36 11.49 -1.04
CA ILE A 324 -4.71 10.20 -1.32
C ILE A 324 -4.77 9.87 -2.82
N ASP A 325 -3.63 9.48 -3.42
CA ASP A 325 -3.44 9.20 -4.85
C ASP A 325 -3.61 7.74 -5.22
N GLY A 326 -3.78 6.87 -4.24
CA GLY A 326 -4.00 5.44 -4.50
C GLY A 326 -4.38 4.68 -3.24
N PHE A 327 -4.96 3.50 -3.44
CA PHE A 327 -5.35 2.58 -2.37
C PHE A 327 -4.86 1.18 -2.68
N ARG A 328 -4.15 0.58 -1.74
CA ARG A 328 -3.80 -0.84 -1.72
C ARG A 328 -4.74 -1.56 -0.76
N PHE A 329 -5.44 -2.57 -1.25
CA PHE A 329 -6.37 -3.37 -0.45
C PHE A 329 -5.69 -4.63 0.06
N ASP A 330 -5.53 -4.70 1.37
CA ASP A 330 -5.06 -5.89 2.07
C ASP A 330 -6.06 -7.03 1.86
N LEU A 331 -5.57 -8.26 1.55
CA LEU A 331 -6.38 -9.44 1.31
C LEU A 331 -7.65 -9.15 0.47
N MET A 332 -7.48 -8.44 -0.66
CA MET A 332 -8.58 -7.93 -1.49
C MET A 332 -9.58 -9.03 -1.91
N ALA A 333 -9.17 -10.30 -1.94
CA ALA A 333 -10.06 -11.41 -2.25
C ALA A 333 -11.09 -11.69 -1.15
N LEU A 334 -10.99 -11.05 0.02
CA LEU A 334 -12.05 -11.05 1.04
C LEU A 334 -13.16 -10.04 0.74
N GLU A 335 -12.90 -9.05 -0.12
CA GLU A 335 -13.92 -8.15 -0.62
C GLU A 335 -14.66 -8.77 -1.80
N ASP A 336 -15.92 -8.39 -1.98
CA ASP A 336 -16.69 -8.81 -3.14
C ASP A 336 -16.46 -7.89 -4.36
N VAL A 337 -16.68 -8.48 -5.56
CA VAL A 337 -16.49 -7.80 -6.84
C VAL A 337 -17.33 -6.52 -6.96
N GLU A 338 -18.60 -6.57 -6.50
CA GLU A 338 -19.51 -5.44 -6.60
C GLU A 338 -19.04 -4.27 -5.71
N THR A 339 -18.51 -4.56 -4.52
CA THR A 339 -17.94 -3.55 -3.63
C THR A 339 -16.68 -2.93 -4.22
N MET A 340 -15.75 -3.73 -4.75
CA MET A 340 -14.55 -3.20 -5.39
C MET A 340 -14.87 -2.34 -6.62
N ASN A 341 -15.83 -2.77 -7.45
CA ASN A 341 -16.30 -1.97 -8.58
C ASN A 341 -17.02 -0.68 -8.14
N ALA A 342 -17.79 -0.72 -7.05
CA ALA A 342 -18.47 0.47 -6.50
C ALA A 342 -17.45 1.49 -5.98
N ILE A 343 -16.41 1.05 -5.27
CA ILE A 343 -15.30 1.91 -4.83
C ILE A 343 -14.61 2.54 -6.05
N ARG A 344 -14.26 1.73 -7.07
CA ARG A 344 -13.62 2.26 -8.28
C ARG A 344 -14.47 3.28 -9.00
N ALA A 345 -15.76 3.02 -9.16
CA ALA A 345 -16.69 3.95 -9.80
C ALA A 345 -16.80 5.27 -9.01
N ALA A 346 -16.92 5.19 -7.68
CA ALA A 346 -17.01 6.37 -6.82
C ALA A 346 -15.72 7.22 -6.84
N LEU A 347 -14.55 6.58 -6.91
CA LEU A 347 -13.28 7.28 -7.11
C LEU A 347 -13.23 7.97 -8.48
N ASP A 348 -13.72 7.31 -9.54
CA ASP A 348 -13.71 7.85 -10.90
C ASP A 348 -14.54 9.13 -11.06
N ASP A 349 -15.58 9.28 -10.23
CA ASP A 349 -16.45 10.47 -10.20
C ASP A 349 -15.78 11.69 -9.52
N LEU A 350 -14.63 11.49 -8.83
CA LEU A 350 -13.88 12.60 -8.26
C LEU A 350 -13.12 13.38 -9.34
N PRO A 351 -12.90 14.69 -9.16
CA PRO A 351 -11.97 15.45 -10.00
C PRO A 351 -10.58 14.78 -10.00
N GLY A 352 -10.07 14.40 -11.17
CA GLY A 352 -8.81 13.65 -11.30
C GLY A 352 -8.86 12.22 -10.78
N GLY A 353 -10.01 11.70 -10.37
CA GLY A 353 -10.17 10.41 -9.72
C GLY A 353 -9.79 9.21 -10.57
N ARG A 354 -9.83 9.35 -11.90
CA ARG A 354 -9.36 8.32 -12.83
C ARG A 354 -7.86 8.04 -12.72
N GLU A 355 -7.08 8.98 -12.20
CA GLU A 355 -5.64 8.84 -11.96
C GLU A 355 -5.31 8.18 -10.61
N ILE A 356 -6.28 8.10 -9.69
CA ILE A 356 -6.10 7.45 -8.39
C ILE A 356 -5.88 5.95 -8.61
N LEU A 357 -4.76 5.45 -8.13
CA LEU A 357 -4.41 4.03 -8.20
C LEU A 357 -5.35 3.19 -7.32
N MET A 358 -5.65 1.98 -7.77
CA MET A 358 -6.41 1.01 -6.99
C MET A 358 -5.91 -0.39 -7.30
N TYR A 359 -5.35 -1.08 -6.32
CA TYR A 359 -4.86 -2.46 -6.45
C TYR A 359 -4.88 -3.16 -5.09
N GLY A 360 -4.71 -4.46 -5.09
CA GLY A 360 -4.71 -5.23 -3.84
C GLY A 360 -4.19 -6.65 -4.00
N GLU A 361 -4.24 -7.37 -2.92
CA GLU A 361 -3.82 -8.77 -2.84
C GLU A 361 -4.96 -9.69 -3.29
N PRO A 362 -4.77 -10.48 -4.36
CA PRO A 362 -5.83 -11.31 -4.91
C PRO A 362 -5.98 -12.68 -4.21
N TRP A 363 -5.70 -12.75 -2.93
CA TRP A 363 -5.76 -13.97 -2.10
C TRP A 363 -6.40 -13.69 -0.74
N THR A 364 -6.63 -14.77 0.02
CA THR A 364 -7.10 -14.77 1.40
C THR A 364 -6.08 -15.45 2.30
N GLY A 365 -6.09 -15.16 3.60
CA GLY A 365 -5.28 -15.86 4.59
C GLY A 365 -5.87 -17.21 5.02
N GLY A 366 -7.18 -17.40 4.83
CA GLY A 366 -7.90 -18.60 5.27
C GLY A 366 -9.23 -18.79 4.56
N GLY A 367 -10.11 -19.62 5.14
CA GLY A 367 -11.43 -19.91 4.59
C GLY A 367 -12.47 -18.83 4.89
N THR A 368 -13.24 -18.43 3.90
CA THR A 368 -14.35 -17.48 4.01
C THR A 368 -15.57 -17.96 3.23
N TYR A 369 -16.71 -17.31 3.45
CA TYR A 369 -17.96 -17.59 2.74
C TYR A 369 -18.68 -16.28 2.40
N LEU A 370 -18.63 -15.84 1.14
CA LEU A 370 -19.37 -14.67 0.69
C LEU A 370 -20.86 -15.01 0.57
N GLU A 371 -21.70 -14.17 1.18
CA GLU A 371 -23.15 -14.37 1.25
C GLU A 371 -23.84 -13.97 -0.07
N GLY A 372 -25.07 -14.41 -0.26
CA GLY A 372 -25.94 -14.00 -1.38
C GLY A 372 -25.42 -14.34 -2.78
N GLY A 373 -24.43 -15.22 -2.91
CA GLY A 373 -23.81 -15.57 -4.20
C GLY A 373 -22.80 -14.52 -4.69
N ALA A 374 -22.36 -13.62 -3.82
CA ALA A 374 -21.30 -12.68 -4.13
C ALA A 374 -19.98 -13.41 -4.46
N ARG A 375 -19.14 -12.79 -5.30
CA ARG A 375 -17.89 -13.39 -5.78
C ARG A 375 -16.70 -12.63 -5.22
N PRO A 376 -15.62 -13.35 -4.80
CA PRO A 376 -14.41 -12.72 -4.30
C PRO A 376 -13.71 -11.91 -5.40
N ALA A 377 -13.07 -10.80 -5.03
CA ALA A 377 -12.25 -9.99 -5.91
C ALA A 377 -10.83 -10.58 -6.06
N ASP A 378 -10.75 -11.82 -6.51
CA ASP A 378 -9.52 -12.57 -6.76
C ASP A 378 -9.10 -12.59 -8.24
N LYS A 379 -7.99 -13.28 -8.58
CA LYS A 379 -7.51 -13.44 -9.95
C LYS A 379 -8.56 -13.99 -10.93
N ARG A 380 -9.53 -14.80 -10.45
CA ARG A 380 -10.60 -15.39 -11.28
C ARG A 380 -11.68 -14.38 -11.63
N ALA A 381 -11.77 -13.28 -10.89
CA ALA A 381 -12.77 -12.23 -11.08
C ALA A 381 -12.38 -11.17 -12.14
N LEU A 382 -11.19 -11.24 -12.73
CA LEU A 382 -10.67 -10.27 -13.71
C LEU A 382 -11.64 -9.89 -14.84
N GLY A 383 -12.45 -10.85 -15.29
CA GLY A 383 -13.46 -10.61 -16.34
C GLY A 383 -14.62 -9.70 -15.91
N THR A 384 -14.81 -9.45 -14.61
CA THR A 384 -15.95 -8.72 -14.03
C THR A 384 -15.52 -7.53 -13.18
N LEU A 385 -14.29 -7.51 -12.71
CA LEU A 385 -13.69 -6.33 -12.09
C LEU A 385 -13.35 -5.26 -13.15
N SER A 386 -13.34 -4.00 -12.75
CA SER A 386 -12.83 -2.91 -13.57
C SER A 386 -11.39 -3.20 -14.00
N ASP A 387 -11.03 -2.85 -15.23
CA ASP A 387 -9.65 -2.98 -15.75
C ASP A 387 -8.67 -1.97 -15.12
N ARG A 388 -9.16 -1.09 -14.25
CA ARG A 388 -8.36 -0.17 -13.43
C ARG A 388 -8.20 -0.60 -11.98
N ILE A 389 -8.51 -1.86 -11.67
CA ILE A 389 -8.19 -2.52 -10.41
C ILE A 389 -7.03 -3.48 -10.67
N GLY A 390 -5.89 -3.23 -10.02
CA GLY A 390 -4.67 -4.02 -10.16
C GLY A 390 -4.53 -5.11 -9.10
N PHE A 391 -3.61 -6.03 -9.35
CA PHE A 391 -3.35 -7.19 -8.51
C PHE A 391 -1.86 -7.35 -8.25
N PHE A 392 -1.46 -7.59 -7.02
CA PHE A 392 -0.13 -8.11 -6.74
C PHE A 392 0.07 -9.45 -7.46
N CYS A 393 1.20 -9.58 -8.17
CA CYS A 393 1.50 -10.78 -8.94
C CYS A 393 2.50 -11.67 -8.20
N ASP A 394 1.98 -12.55 -7.35
CA ASP A 394 2.77 -13.56 -6.63
C ASP A 394 3.45 -14.54 -7.59
N ASP A 395 2.86 -14.81 -8.77
CA ASP A 395 3.50 -15.65 -9.78
C ASP A 395 4.82 -15.01 -10.29
N THR A 396 4.86 -13.69 -10.53
CA THR A 396 6.12 -12.99 -10.87
C THR A 396 7.10 -13.02 -9.70
N ARG A 397 6.63 -12.70 -8.49
CA ARG A 397 7.45 -12.68 -7.28
C ARG A 397 8.17 -14.01 -7.09
N ASP A 398 7.43 -15.11 -7.13
CA ASP A 398 7.94 -16.45 -6.87
C ASP A 398 8.79 -16.98 -8.04
N ALA A 399 8.44 -16.65 -9.28
CA ALA A 399 9.28 -16.97 -10.43
C ALA A 399 10.65 -16.30 -10.35
N VAL A 400 10.72 -15.05 -9.92
CA VAL A 400 11.99 -14.29 -9.88
C VAL A 400 12.89 -14.75 -8.72
N LYS A 401 12.37 -14.78 -7.47
CA LYS A 401 13.21 -15.01 -6.27
C LYS A 401 12.98 -16.36 -5.57
N GLY A 402 11.99 -17.14 -6.01
CA GLY A 402 11.54 -18.38 -5.37
C GLY A 402 10.41 -18.15 -4.35
N ASN A 403 9.68 -19.22 -4.06
CA ASN A 403 8.52 -19.20 -3.17
C ASN A 403 8.84 -18.61 -1.79
N VAL A 404 7.99 -17.73 -1.30
CA VAL A 404 8.23 -16.98 -0.06
C VAL A 404 8.02 -17.80 1.22
N PHE A 405 7.24 -18.89 1.14
CA PHE A 405 6.96 -19.78 2.27
C PHE A 405 8.05 -20.86 2.48
N ASP A 406 9.05 -20.95 1.58
CA ASP A 406 10.21 -21.81 1.70
C ASP A 406 11.48 -20.98 1.54
N ALA A 407 12.21 -20.77 2.63
CA ALA A 407 13.43 -19.96 2.64
C ALA A 407 14.47 -20.43 1.64
N GLY A 408 14.58 -21.76 1.42
CA GLY A 408 15.57 -22.39 0.54
C GLY A 408 15.12 -22.53 -0.92
N ASN A 409 13.85 -22.25 -1.24
CA ASN A 409 13.34 -22.35 -2.60
C ASN A 409 13.92 -21.24 -3.49
N ALA A 410 14.59 -21.63 -4.57
CA ALA A 410 15.21 -20.71 -5.52
C ALA A 410 14.23 -20.31 -6.65
N GLY A 411 14.43 -19.13 -7.21
CA GLY A 411 13.80 -18.65 -8.43
C GLY A 411 14.80 -18.42 -9.56
N TYR A 412 14.39 -17.72 -10.57
CA TYR A 412 15.14 -17.48 -11.80
C TYR A 412 16.50 -16.80 -11.56
N VAL A 413 16.56 -15.83 -10.65
CA VAL A 413 17.79 -15.05 -10.42
C VAL A 413 18.79 -15.73 -9.49
N ASN A 414 18.39 -16.76 -8.72
CA ASN A 414 19.17 -17.28 -7.61
C ASN A 414 19.32 -18.83 -7.60
N GLY A 415 19.16 -19.47 -8.77
CA GLY A 415 19.54 -20.87 -8.91
C GLY A 415 18.51 -21.83 -9.49
N ALA A 416 17.32 -21.34 -9.89
CA ALA A 416 16.30 -22.13 -10.58
C ALA A 416 15.96 -21.50 -11.95
N PRO A 417 16.88 -21.57 -12.93
CA PRO A 417 16.70 -20.88 -14.22
C PRO A 417 15.47 -21.37 -15.00
N GLN A 418 14.96 -22.58 -14.74
CA GLN A 418 13.72 -23.11 -15.32
C GLN A 418 12.47 -22.29 -14.94
N ALA A 419 12.49 -21.51 -13.86
CA ALA A 419 11.44 -20.53 -13.53
C ALA A 419 11.34 -19.40 -14.57
N GLY A 420 12.28 -19.33 -15.50
CA GLY A 420 12.23 -18.47 -16.68
C GLY A 420 10.98 -18.64 -17.53
N TYR A 421 10.33 -19.83 -17.49
CA TYR A 421 9.03 -20.03 -18.13
C TYR A 421 7.97 -19.01 -17.63
N ASP A 422 7.88 -18.81 -16.32
CA ASP A 422 6.93 -17.85 -15.74
C ASP A 422 7.42 -16.40 -15.89
N VAL A 423 8.73 -16.18 -15.87
CA VAL A 423 9.30 -14.85 -16.18
C VAL A 423 8.95 -14.40 -17.60
N LEU A 424 8.87 -15.31 -18.59
CA LEU A 424 8.40 -14.98 -19.95
C LEU A 424 6.98 -14.42 -19.93
N HIS A 425 6.07 -14.96 -19.12
CA HIS A 425 4.73 -14.41 -18.95
C HIS A 425 4.74 -13.04 -18.25
N ALA A 426 5.63 -12.88 -17.25
CA ALA A 426 5.78 -11.61 -16.54
C ALA A 426 6.20 -10.47 -17.46
N VAL A 427 7.05 -10.73 -18.47
CA VAL A 427 7.50 -9.73 -19.46
C VAL A 427 6.30 -8.99 -20.09
N GLY A 428 5.25 -9.72 -20.50
CA GLY A 428 4.02 -9.17 -21.10
C GLY A 428 2.89 -8.89 -20.10
N ALA A 429 3.21 -8.79 -18.80
CA ALA A 429 2.23 -8.62 -17.72
C ALA A 429 1.17 -9.73 -17.72
N TRP A 430 1.55 -10.97 -17.97
CA TRP A 430 0.68 -12.16 -17.93
C TRP A 430 -0.52 -12.11 -18.88
N ARG A 431 -0.56 -11.19 -19.84
CA ARG A 431 -1.72 -11.00 -20.74
C ARG A 431 -1.93 -12.18 -21.70
N SER A 432 -0.89 -12.91 -22.07
CA SER A 432 -0.98 -14.19 -22.78
C SER A 432 -1.70 -15.27 -21.99
N GLY A 433 -1.74 -15.15 -20.65
CA GLY A 433 -2.47 -16.01 -19.74
C GLY A 433 -1.69 -17.26 -19.33
N ALA A 434 -1.49 -17.42 -18.00
CA ALA A 434 -0.99 -18.65 -17.39
C ALA A 434 -1.54 -18.76 -15.95
N HIS A 435 -1.49 -19.94 -15.36
CA HIS A 435 -1.95 -20.22 -13.99
C HIS A 435 -3.37 -19.69 -13.65
N GLY A 436 -4.24 -19.57 -14.65
CA GLY A 436 -5.59 -19.01 -14.45
C GLY A 436 -5.63 -17.48 -14.33
N PHE A 437 -4.50 -16.80 -14.51
CA PHE A 437 -4.37 -15.35 -14.47
C PHE A 437 -4.18 -14.80 -15.89
N ARG A 438 -5.10 -13.93 -16.34
CA ARG A 438 -5.06 -13.31 -17.67
C ARG A 438 -5.56 -11.86 -17.60
N PRO A 439 -4.71 -10.92 -17.23
CA PRO A 439 -5.04 -9.49 -17.20
C PRO A 439 -5.45 -8.95 -18.57
N ARG A 440 -6.37 -7.99 -18.59
CA ARG A 440 -6.80 -7.29 -19.81
C ARG A 440 -5.89 -6.12 -20.16
N GLN A 441 -5.30 -5.50 -19.15
CA GLN A 441 -4.40 -4.35 -19.26
C GLN A 441 -3.11 -4.66 -18.49
N ALA A 442 -1.97 -4.19 -19.02
CA ALA A 442 -0.68 -4.39 -18.34
C ALA A 442 -0.67 -3.79 -16.93
N MET A 443 -1.26 -2.60 -16.76
CA MET A 443 -1.30 -1.91 -15.47
C MET A 443 -2.20 -2.56 -14.41
N GLN A 444 -2.91 -3.66 -14.74
CA GLN A 444 -3.55 -4.52 -13.75
C GLN A 444 -2.56 -5.41 -12.99
N VAL A 445 -1.31 -5.46 -13.42
CA VAL A 445 -0.28 -6.32 -12.81
C VAL A 445 0.70 -5.47 -12.04
N VAL A 446 0.74 -5.66 -10.71
CA VAL A 446 1.77 -5.09 -9.85
C VAL A 446 2.96 -6.07 -9.86
N GLN A 447 4.05 -5.63 -10.50
CA GLN A 447 5.30 -6.39 -10.62
C GLN A 447 6.19 -6.11 -9.42
N TYR A 448 6.47 -7.12 -8.62
CA TYR A 448 7.26 -6.96 -7.40
C TYR A 448 8.06 -8.22 -7.06
N VAL A 449 9.06 -8.06 -6.23
CA VAL A 449 9.86 -9.16 -5.69
C VAL A 449 9.87 -9.19 -4.17
N SER A 450 9.63 -8.07 -3.49
CA SER A 450 9.48 -8.02 -2.05
C SER A 450 8.46 -6.94 -1.64
N ALA A 451 7.85 -7.15 -0.49
CA ALA A 451 6.95 -6.25 0.22
C ALA A 451 7.26 -6.35 1.71
N HIS A 452 6.45 -5.70 2.57
CA HIS A 452 6.63 -5.81 4.01
C HIS A 452 6.54 -7.25 4.52
N ASP A 453 5.66 -8.07 3.92
CA ASP A 453 5.45 -9.48 4.23
C ASP A 453 6.62 -10.36 3.77
N ASN A 454 6.89 -11.41 4.55
CA ASN A 454 7.91 -12.41 4.28
C ASN A 454 9.33 -11.84 4.31
N TYR A 455 10.28 -12.53 3.67
CA TYR A 455 11.68 -12.10 3.61
C TYR A 455 11.83 -10.85 2.72
N THR A 456 12.68 -9.90 3.13
CA THR A 456 13.20 -8.91 2.19
C THR A 456 13.86 -9.61 1.00
N LEU A 457 14.03 -8.91 -0.12
CA LEU A 457 14.75 -9.51 -1.25
C LEU A 457 16.15 -9.99 -0.83
N TRP A 458 16.89 -9.13 -0.12
CA TRP A 458 18.25 -9.45 0.34
C TRP A 458 18.29 -10.69 1.24
N ASP A 459 17.41 -10.79 2.22
CA ASP A 459 17.35 -11.91 3.15
C ASP A 459 16.98 -13.23 2.44
N LYS A 460 16.04 -13.17 1.48
CA LYS A 460 15.68 -14.32 0.66
C LYS A 460 16.85 -14.81 -0.19
N LEU A 461 17.57 -13.92 -0.85
CA LEU A 461 18.74 -14.25 -1.66
C LEU A 461 19.85 -14.89 -0.78
N ALA A 462 20.11 -14.30 0.40
CA ALA A 462 21.08 -14.81 1.35
C ALA A 462 20.69 -16.20 1.89
N ALA A 463 19.42 -16.41 2.20
CA ALA A 463 18.91 -17.70 2.67
C ALA A 463 19.07 -18.80 1.62
N VAL A 464 18.70 -18.56 0.36
CA VAL A 464 18.88 -19.50 -0.76
C VAL A 464 20.37 -19.81 -0.98
N ALA A 465 21.22 -18.78 -0.95
CA ALA A 465 22.68 -18.93 -1.10
C ALA A 465 23.37 -19.50 0.16
N ARG A 466 22.61 -19.74 1.25
CA ARG A 466 23.12 -20.23 2.55
C ARG A 466 24.27 -19.39 3.10
N ARG A 467 24.14 -18.05 3.00
CA ARG A 467 25.14 -17.13 3.54
C ARG A 467 25.00 -17.03 5.06
N PRO A 468 26.11 -16.99 5.81
CA PRO A 468 26.09 -17.00 7.29
C PRO A 468 25.68 -15.67 7.93
N GLY A 469 25.48 -14.61 7.16
CA GLY A 469 25.14 -13.27 7.67
C GLY A 469 24.50 -12.40 6.58
N TYR A 470 23.86 -11.34 7.02
CA TYR A 470 23.08 -10.44 6.17
C TYR A 470 23.73 -9.06 5.98
N ASP A 471 24.71 -8.69 6.81
CA ASP A 471 25.27 -7.34 6.84
C ASP A 471 26.45 -7.13 5.90
N THR A 472 27.10 -8.23 5.48
CA THR A 472 28.28 -8.15 4.61
C THR A 472 27.84 -8.08 3.15
N PRO A 473 28.33 -7.07 2.38
CA PRO A 473 28.12 -7.09 0.94
C PRO A 473 28.69 -8.35 0.30
N ASP A 474 27.91 -8.96 -0.57
CA ASP A 474 28.28 -10.15 -1.33
C ASP A 474 28.05 -9.89 -2.82
N ALA A 475 29.07 -10.03 -3.64
CA ALA A 475 29.03 -9.69 -5.05
C ALA A 475 27.97 -10.48 -5.84
N ASP A 476 27.76 -11.76 -5.47
CA ASP A 476 26.76 -12.62 -6.08
C ASP A 476 25.34 -12.20 -5.69
N LEU A 477 25.11 -11.92 -4.40
CA LEU A 477 23.82 -11.40 -3.93
C LEU A 477 23.49 -10.03 -4.56
N LEU A 478 24.49 -9.15 -4.70
CA LEU A 478 24.33 -7.86 -5.37
C LEU A 478 23.95 -8.04 -6.86
N ALA A 479 24.54 -9.02 -7.57
CA ALA A 479 24.19 -9.31 -8.95
C ALA A 479 22.77 -9.88 -9.05
N GLN A 480 22.39 -10.80 -8.18
CA GLN A 480 21.03 -11.35 -8.10
C GLN A 480 19.99 -10.25 -7.78
N ASN A 481 20.29 -9.33 -6.86
CA ASN A 481 19.40 -8.22 -6.52
C ASN A 481 19.21 -7.30 -7.72
N ARG A 482 20.30 -6.87 -8.39
CA ARG A 482 20.21 -6.07 -9.63
C ARG A 482 19.40 -6.76 -10.70
N MET A 483 19.58 -8.08 -10.87
CA MET A 483 18.84 -8.84 -11.86
C MET A 483 17.34 -8.89 -11.54
N ALA A 484 16.97 -9.12 -10.28
CA ALA A 484 15.58 -9.10 -9.83
C ALA A 484 14.90 -7.75 -10.08
N ALA A 485 15.58 -6.65 -9.69
CA ALA A 485 15.12 -5.29 -9.98
C ALA A 485 14.98 -5.03 -11.48
N GLY A 486 15.99 -5.42 -12.26
CA GLY A 486 15.98 -5.25 -13.71
C GLY A 486 14.81 -5.94 -14.39
N ILE A 487 14.45 -7.16 -13.95
CA ILE A 487 13.28 -7.88 -14.43
C ILE A 487 12.00 -7.10 -14.10
N CYS A 488 11.75 -6.77 -12.84
CA CYS A 488 10.54 -6.03 -12.45
C CYS A 488 10.41 -4.67 -13.16
N LEU A 489 11.51 -3.97 -13.37
CA LEU A 489 11.52 -2.64 -13.98
C LEU A 489 11.46 -2.67 -15.51
N THR A 490 11.71 -3.80 -16.17
CA THR A 490 11.58 -3.96 -17.62
C THR A 490 10.37 -4.77 -18.06
N CYS A 491 9.70 -5.49 -17.17
CA CYS A 491 8.39 -6.10 -17.41
C CYS A 491 7.31 -5.03 -17.56
N GLN A 492 6.30 -5.29 -18.41
CA GLN A 492 5.09 -4.47 -18.46
C GLN A 492 4.31 -4.59 -17.12
N GLY A 493 3.53 -3.56 -16.78
CA GLY A 493 2.78 -3.47 -15.53
C GLY A 493 3.26 -2.34 -14.61
N LEU A 494 2.77 -2.32 -13.37
CA LEU A 494 3.12 -1.35 -12.33
C LEU A 494 4.25 -1.91 -11.47
N PRO A 495 5.47 -1.37 -11.53
CA PRO A 495 6.55 -1.82 -10.65
C PRO A 495 6.32 -1.34 -9.22
N PHE A 496 6.66 -2.24 -8.29
CA PHE A 496 6.55 -2.03 -6.87
C PHE A 496 7.84 -2.49 -6.18
N LEU A 497 8.35 -1.67 -5.27
CA LEU A 497 9.60 -1.88 -4.54
C LEU A 497 9.32 -1.76 -3.03
N GLN A 498 9.84 -2.68 -2.24
CA GLN A 498 9.91 -2.49 -0.79
C GLN A 498 10.99 -1.46 -0.46
N ALA A 499 10.72 -0.54 0.45
CA ALA A 499 11.69 0.45 0.92
C ALA A 499 13.00 -0.20 1.37
N GLY A 500 14.10 0.24 0.79
CA GLY A 500 15.42 -0.30 1.07
C GLY A 500 15.82 -1.52 0.24
N GLU A 501 14.95 -2.07 -0.60
CA GLU A 501 15.31 -3.13 -1.55
C GLU A 501 16.50 -2.71 -2.40
N GLU A 502 16.53 -1.43 -2.79
CA GLU A 502 17.54 -0.78 -3.61
C GLU A 502 18.90 -0.54 -2.90
N PHE A 503 18.97 -0.77 -1.59
CA PHE A 503 20.23 -0.82 -0.85
C PHE A 503 20.38 -2.10 0.01
N GLY A 504 19.72 -3.18 -0.44
CA GLY A 504 19.85 -4.49 0.18
C GLY A 504 19.35 -4.52 1.62
N ARG A 505 18.19 -3.89 1.91
CA ARG A 505 17.56 -3.91 3.25
C ARG A 505 17.49 -5.32 3.80
N THR A 506 17.89 -5.48 5.05
CA THR A 506 17.77 -6.73 5.79
C THR A 506 16.94 -6.54 7.06
N LYS A 507 16.17 -7.56 7.39
CA LYS A 507 15.54 -7.78 8.69
C LYS A 507 16.21 -8.96 9.42
N HIS A 508 17.46 -9.26 9.03
CA HIS A 508 18.28 -10.34 9.59
C HIS A 508 17.62 -11.73 9.51
N GLY A 509 16.84 -11.95 8.43
CA GLY A 509 16.13 -13.21 8.20
C GLY A 509 14.80 -13.34 8.94
N ASP A 510 14.35 -12.28 9.62
CA ASP A 510 13.00 -12.24 10.18
C ASP A 510 11.98 -12.00 9.07
N HIS A 511 11.17 -13.03 8.80
CA HIS A 511 10.16 -13.01 7.75
C HIS A 511 8.78 -12.54 8.24
N ASN A 512 8.63 -12.27 9.56
CA ASN A 512 7.34 -11.87 10.15
C ASN A 512 7.54 -10.86 11.29
N SER A 513 8.14 -9.73 10.98
CA SER A 513 8.58 -8.71 11.95
C SER A 513 7.47 -7.70 12.34
N TYR A 514 6.18 -8.06 12.18
CA TYR A 514 5.06 -7.13 12.35
C TYR A 514 4.93 -6.54 13.77
N GLN A 515 5.36 -7.25 14.79
CA GLN A 515 5.48 -6.80 16.19
C GLN A 515 6.95 -6.83 16.65
N GLY A 516 7.87 -6.91 15.71
CA GLY A 516 9.29 -6.95 16.00
C GLY A 516 9.81 -5.60 16.53
N PRO A 517 11.04 -5.56 17.04
CA PRO A 517 11.60 -4.28 17.48
C PRO A 517 11.74 -3.35 16.26
N LEU A 518 11.43 -2.06 16.46
CA LEU A 518 11.61 -1.03 15.44
C LEU A 518 13.03 -1.04 14.84
N ALA A 519 14.03 -1.37 15.65
CA ALA A 519 15.43 -1.49 15.19
C ALA A 519 15.66 -2.52 14.08
N ALA A 520 14.83 -3.58 13.99
CA ALA A 520 14.90 -4.56 12.91
C ALA A 520 14.15 -4.11 11.65
N ASN A 521 13.18 -3.22 11.82
CA ASN A 521 12.31 -2.76 10.74
C ASN A 521 12.74 -1.43 10.12
N ARG A 522 13.38 -0.53 10.88
CA ARG A 522 13.81 0.78 10.41
C ARG A 522 14.73 0.70 9.20
N LEU A 523 14.69 1.71 8.35
CA LEU A 523 15.65 1.86 7.26
C LEU A 523 17.04 2.22 7.83
N ASP A 524 18.06 1.46 7.44
CA ASP A 524 19.46 1.69 7.82
C ASP A 524 20.09 2.67 6.82
N TRP A 525 20.09 3.95 7.15
CA TRP A 525 20.63 4.98 6.28
C TRP A 525 22.16 4.93 6.17
N GLN A 526 22.87 4.37 7.16
CA GLN A 526 24.31 4.13 7.05
C GLN A 526 24.59 3.04 6.00
N ARG A 527 23.80 1.95 5.99
CA ARG A 527 23.90 0.90 4.98
C ARG A 527 23.66 1.43 3.56
N ALA A 528 22.67 2.29 3.38
CA ALA A 528 22.33 2.86 2.08
C ALA A 528 23.53 3.62 1.43
N HIS A 529 24.43 4.13 2.23
CA HIS A 529 25.60 4.90 1.79
C HIS A 529 26.93 4.13 1.82
N ARG A 530 26.94 2.83 2.16
CA ARG A 530 28.12 1.98 1.91
C ARG A 530 28.35 1.87 0.41
N PRO A 531 29.62 1.90 -0.07
CA PRO A 531 29.91 1.98 -1.51
C PRO A 531 29.17 0.94 -2.36
N GLU A 532 29.10 -0.31 -1.91
CA GLU A 532 28.48 -1.42 -2.63
C GLU A 532 26.95 -1.24 -2.75
N PHE A 533 26.31 -0.79 -1.67
CA PHE A 533 24.86 -0.56 -1.64
C PHE A 533 24.49 0.78 -2.30
N ALA A 534 25.34 1.78 -2.22
CA ALA A 534 25.16 3.02 -3.00
C ALA A 534 25.24 2.75 -4.53
N ALA A 535 26.13 1.83 -4.95
CA ALA A 535 26.19 1.38 -6.34
C ALA A 535 24.91 0.60 -6.75
N LEU A 536 24.35 -0.21 -5.85
CA LEU A 536 23.06 -0.89 -6.06
C LEU A 536 21.93 0.14 -6.22
N THR A 537 21.86 1.14 -5.33
CA THR A 537 20.89 2.25 -5.45
C THR A 537 21.04 2.99 -6.78
N ALA A 538 22.26 3.25 -7.23
CA ALA A 538 22.51 3.90 -8.53
C ALA A 538 21.98 3.07 -9.69
N PHE A 539 22.09 1.74 -9.63
CA PHE A 539 21.49 0.84 -10.62
C PHE A 539 19.96 0.96 -10.67
N TYR A 540 19.27 0.91 -9.50
CA TYR A 540 17.82 1.10 -9.44
C TYR A 540 17.39 2.46 -10.01
N ARG A 541 18.08 3.54 -9.67
CA ARG A 541 17.84 4.89 -10.25
C ARG A 541 17.95 4.88 -11.77
N GLY A 542 18.98 4.21 -12.28
CA GLY A 542 19.21 4.08 -13.71
C GLY A 542 18.11 3.30 -14.42
N MET A 543 17.65 2.18 -13.83
CA MET A 543 16.55 1.38 -14.40
C MET A 543 15.22 2.14 -14.37
N LEU A 544 14.91 2.86 -13.28
CA LEU A 544 13.74 3.74 -13.20
C LEU A 544 13.82 4.88 -14.24
N ALA A 545 15.00 5.42 -14.49
CA ALA A 545 15.21 6.44 -15.52
C ALA A 545 14.99 5.87 -16.93
N ILE A 546 15.46 4.65 -17.22
CA ILE A 546 15.18 3.95 -18.48
C ILE A 546 13.67 3.79 -18.66
N ARG A 547 12.98 3.27 -17.66
CA ARG A 547 11.53 3.05 -17.74
C ARG A 547 10.75 4.34 -18.02
N ARG A 548 11.13 5.46 -17.41
CA ARG A 548 10.51 6.77 -17.67
C ARG A 548 10.80 7.29 -19.07
N ALA A 549 12.02 7.08 -19.57
CA ALA A 549 12.44 7.55 -20.88
C ALA A 549 11.83 6.74 -22.02
N PHE A 550 11.47 5.47 -21.77
CA PHE A 550 10.95 4.55 -22.77
C PHE A 550 9.57 4.00 -22.37
N PRO A 551 8.48 4.76 -22.59
CA PRO A 551 7.11 4.44 -22.11
C PRO A 551 6.60 3.06 -22.49
N ARG A 552 7.02 2.52 -23.62
CA ARG A 552 6.59 1.20 -24.14
C ARG A 552 6.94 0.03 -23.21
N LEU A 553 7.99 0.16 -22.38
CA LEU A 553 8.30 -0.82 -21.36
C LEU A 553 7.18 -1.01 -20.32
N SER A 554 6.30 -0.03 -20.17
CA SER A 554 5.24 -0.07 -19.16
C SER A 554 3.99 -0.85 -19.59
N GLY A 555 3.68 -0.86 -20.88
CA GLY A 555 2.39 -1.33 -21.38
C GLY A 555 1.20 -0.42 -21.02
N ALA A 556 1.46 0.81 -20.50
CA ALA A 556 0.43 1.66 -19.89
C ALA A 556 -0.51 2.32 -20.89
N ALA A 557 -0.07 2.53 -22.14
CA ALA A 557 -0.90 3.09 -23.21
C ALA A 557 -1.59 2.02 -24.07
N GLY A 558 -1.64 0.77 -23.56
CA GLY A 558 -2.24 -0.36 -24.28
C GLY A 558 -1.30 -0.98 -25.30
N GLU A 559 0.02 -0.78 -25.15
CA GLU A 559 1.01 -1.42 -26.00
C GLU A 559 0.84 -2.95 -26.00
N PRO A 560 1.13 -3.62 -27.13
CA PRO A 560 1.08 -5.07 -27.23
C PRO A 560 2.09 -5.74 -26.29
N GLU A 561 1.98 -7.07 -26.14
CA GLU A 561 3.02 -7.83 -25.47
C GLU A 561 4.33 -7.74 -26.25
N PRO A 562 5.49 -7.68 -25.53
CA PRO A 562 6.79 -7.64 -26.18
C PRO A 562 7.05 -8.85 -27.08
N PHE A 563 7.73 -8.63 -28.20
CA PHE A 563 8.16 -9.71 -29.08
C PHE A 563 9.33 -10.48 -28.45
N LEU A 564 9.12 -11.77 -28.19
CA LEU A 564 10.13 -12.64 -27.58
C LEU A 564 11.16 -13.11 -28.64
N LEU A 565 12.44 -13.02 -28.30
CA LEU A 565 13.54 -13.50 -29.11
C LEU A 565 13.80 -14.99 -28.83
N ALA A 566 14.07 -15.78 -29.87
CA ALA A 566 14.45 -17.16 -29.72
C ALA A 566 15.90 -17.27 -29.24
N LEU A 567 16.11 -17.61 -27.98
CA LEU A 567 17.42 -17.73 -27.36
C LEU A 567 17.65 -19.17 -26.81
N PRO A 568 18.91 -19.61 -26.71
CA PRO A 568 19.23 -20.94 -26.17
C PRO A 568 19.09 -20.98 -24.65
N GLY A 569 18.85 -22.19 -24.12
CA GLY A 569 18.83 -22.43 -22.67
C GLY A 569 17.72 -21.66 -21.95
N TRP A 570 18.07 -21.01 -20.85
CA TRP A 570 17.16 -20.22 -20.01
C TRP A 570 17.36 -18.73 -20.18
N LEU A 571 18.09 -18.29 -21.20
CA LEU A 571 18.20 -16.88 -21.57
C LEU A 571 16.83 -16.36 -22.03
N ILE A 572 16.48 -15.17 -21.58
CA ILE A 572 15.28 -14.47 -22.05
C ILE A 572 15.72 -13.21 -22.81
N GLY A 573 15.12 -12.99 -23.96
CA GLY A 573 15.31 -11.78 -24.73
C GLY A 573 13.99 -11.31 -25.33
N PHE A 574 13.78 -10.01 -25.39
CA PHE A 574 12.60 -9.44 -26.02
C PHE A 574 12.83 -8.02 -26.53
N VAL A 575 11.98 -7.63 -27.46
CA VAL A 575 11.89 -6.27 -28.01
C VAL A 575 10.49 -5.77 -27.73
N PRO A 576 10.31 -4.62 -27.03
CA PRO A 576 9.02 -3.96 -26.97
C PRO A 576 8.54 -3.68 -28.39
N GLU A 577 7.37 -4.18 -28.76
CA GLU A 577 6.88 -4.07 -30.13
C GLU A 577 6.77 -2.60 -30.54
N THR A 578 7.23 -2.29 -31.76
CA THR A 578 7.13 -0.95 -32.35
C THR A 578 6.25 -1.00 -33.59
N GLU A 579 5.40 -0.01 -33.78
CA GLU A 579 4.74 0.21 -35.05
C GLU A 579 5.78 0.73 -36.05
N GLY A 580 6.07 -0.06 -37.08
CA GLY A 580 6.98 0.30 -38.18
C GLY A 580 8.31 -0.47 -38.21
N ASN A 581 8.95 -0.50 -39.37
CA ASN A 581 10.20 -1.23 -39.63
C ASN A 581 11.47 -0.45 -39.26
N ASP A 582 11.37 0.73 -38.66
CA ASP A 582 12.54 1.53 -38.27
C ASP A 582 13.05 1.08 -36.90
N PRO A 583 14.27 0.52 -36.80
CA PRO A 583 14.82 0.10 -35.51
C PRO A 583 15.28 1.27 -34.62
N VAL A 584 15.43 2.49 -35.16
CA VAL A 584 15.93 3.63 -34.40
C VAL A 584 15.01 3.94 -33.20
N GLY A 585 15.61 4.02 -32.02
CA GLY A 585 14.87 4.25 -30.77
C GLY A 585 14.22 3.00 -30.16
N GLN A 586 14.36 1.83 -30.77
CA GLN A 586 13.89 0.57 -30.20
C GLN A 586 14.78 0.09 -29.06
N LEU A 587 14.18 -0.65 -28.12
CA LEU A 587 14.92 -1.35 -27.09
C LEU A 587 15.03 -2.84 -27.41
N ALA A 588 16.14 -3.45 -26.98
CA ALA A 588 16.25 -4.90 -26.82
C ALA A 588 16.69 -5.21 -25.40
N VAL A 589 15.99 -6.12 -24.74
CA VAL A 589 16.21 -6.48 -23.33
C VAL A 589 16.62 -7.96 -23.25
N TYR A 590 17.64 -8.24 -22.45
CA TYR A 590 18.14 -9.62 -22.26
C TYR A 590 18.31 -9.92 -20.78
N TYR A 591 17.94 -11.14 -20.37
CA TYR A 591 18.17 -11.69 -19.04
C TYR A 591 19.08 -12.91 -19.14
N ASN A 592 20.18 -12.90 -18.39
CA ASN A 592 21.07 -14.02 -18.22
C ASN A 592 21.05 -14.55 -16.78
N PRO A 593 20.35 -15.65 -16.47
CA PRO A 593 20.31 -16.22 -15.13
C PRO A 593 21.54 -17.05 -14.78
N GLU A 594 22.37 -17.38 -15.80
CA GLU A 594 23.51 -18.27 -15.63
C GLU A 594 24.66 -17.61 -14.84
N PRO A 595 25.40 -18.38 -14.06
CA PRO A 595 26.57 -17.85 -13.33
C PRO A 595 27.79 -17.62 -14.25
N THR A 596 27.62 -17.77 -15.54
CA THR A 596 28.64 -17.62 -16.58
C THR A 596 28.18 -16.65 -17.66
N ARG A 597 29.15 -16.06 -18.35
CA ARG A 597 28.87 -15.22 -19.52
C ARG A 597 28.22 -16.04 -20.63
N GLN A 598 27.29 -15.42 -21.33
CA GLN A 598 26.54 -16.04 -22.42
C GLN A 598 26.55 -15.13 -23.66
N TRP A 599 26.65 -15.74 -24.83
CA TRP A 599 26.57 -15.03 -26.10
C TRP A 599 25.17 -15.07 -26.67
N VAL A 600 24.68 -13.92 -27.14
CA VAL A 600 23.39 -13.79 -27.82
C VAL A 600 23.58 -13.12 -29.17
N THR A 601 22.76 -13.51 -30.15
CA THR A 601 22.63 -12.79 -31.43
C THR A 601 21.73 -11.58 -31.21
N LEU A 602 22.14 -10.44 -31.71
CA LEU A 602 21.35 -9.20 -31.68
C LEU A 602 20.40 -9.13 -32.86
N PRO A 603 19.25 -8.45 -32.72
CA PRO A 603 18.46 -8.04 -33.88
C PRO A 603 19.29 -7.16 -34.85
N SER A 604 18.91 -7.15 -36.10
CA SER A 604 19.60 -6.32 -37.10
C SER A 604 19.66 -4.85 -36.69
N GLY A 605 20.81 -4.21 -36.88
CA GLY A 605 21.01 -2.80 -36.52
C GLY A 605 22.28 -2.57 -35.70
N THR A 606 22.39 -1.36 -35.19
CA THR A 606 23.50 -0.92 -34.34
C THR A 606 22.93 -0.55 -32.98
N TRP A 607 23.53 -1.07 -31.94
CA TRP A 607 22.99 -0.99 -30.57
C TRP A 607 23.99 -0.38 -29.61
N ARG A 608 23.49 0.39 -28.61
CA ARG A 608 24.26 0.84 -27.45
C ARG A 608 23.61 0.39 -26.14
N ARG A 609 24.42 0.21 -25.12
CA ARG A 609 23.93 -0.18 -23.79
C ARG A 609 23.26 1.00 -23.10
N LEU A 610 22.10 0.73 -22.49
CA LEU A 610 21.48 1.51 -21.41
C LEU A 610 21.67 0.81 -20.07
N CYS A 611 21.84 -0.51 -20.09
CA CYS A 611 22.14 -1.33 -18.91
C CYS A 611 23.07 -2.48 -19.31
N ASP A 612 24.08 -2.77 -18.46
CA ASP A 612 25.03 -3.87 -18.66
C ASP A 612 25.01 -4.88 -17.48
N GLY A 613 24.01 -4.79 -16.58
CA GLY A 613 23.91 -5.61 -15.38
C GLY A 613 24.63 -5.04 -14.16
N VAL A 614 25.46 -4.02 -14.32
CA VAL A 614 26.14 -3.29 -13.23
C VAL A 614 25.74 -1.82 -13.24
N HIS A 615 25.77 -1.20 -14.40
CA HIS A 615 25.41 0.18 -14.62
C HIS A 615 24.10 0.27 -15.42
N ALA A 616 23.27 1.25 -15.11
CA ALA A 616 22.05 1.54 -15.82
C ALA A 616 21.82 3.05 -15.93
N GLY A 617 21.19 3.51 -17.03
CA GLY A 617 20.81 4.90 -17.22
C GLY A 617 20.13 5.15 -18.56
N ALA A 618 19.34 6.22 -18.66
CA ALA A 618 18.62 6.59 -19.88
C ALA A 618 19.53 7.13 -20.99
N ALA A 619 20.76 7.52 -20.68
CA ALA A 619 21.75 7.92 -21.66
C ALA A 619 22.60 6.70 -22.08
N PRO A 620 22.74 6.41 -23.40
CA PRO A 620 23.53 5.30 -23.88
C PRO A 620 25.02 5.42 -23.51
N PHE A 621 25.65 4.28 -23.23
CA PHE A 621 27.07 4.25 -22.89
C PHE A 621 27.80 3.06 -23.57
N GLY A 622 29.12 3.05 -23.47
CA GLY A 622 29.99 2.00 -23.98
C GLY A 622 30.10 1.96 -25.51
N PRO A 623 30.76 0.94 -26.06
CA PRO A 623 30.93 0.79 -27.50
C PRO A 623 29.64 0.35 -28.18
N LEU A 624 29.57 0.62 -29.50
CA LEU A 624 28.52 0.09 -30.39
C LEU A 624 28.60 -1.44 -30.48
N CYS A 625 27.44 -2.08 -30.42
CA CYS A 625 27.28 -3.52 -30.54
C CYS A 625 26.55 -3.85 -31.86
N ARG A 626 26.97 -4.91 -32.54
CA ARG A 626 26.34 -5.44 -33.75
C ARG A 626 26.43 -6.95 -33.77
N ASP A 627 25.52 -7.59 -34.45
CA ASP A 627 25.46 -9.03 -34.72
C ASP A 627 25.38 -9.90 -33.45
N ALA A 628 26.30 -9.78 -32.49
CA ALA A 628 26.34 -10.57 -31.26
C ALA A 628 26.83 -9.74 -30.06
N LEU A 629 26.42 -10.16 -28.87
CA LEU A 629 26.80 -9.54 -27.60
C LEU A 629 27.08 -10.63 -26.55
N GLU A 630 28.12 -10.42 -25.76
CA GLU A 630 28.37 -11.17 -24.55
C GLU A 630 27.63 -10.54 -23.36
N LEU A 631 26.74 -11.31 -22.73
CA LEU A 631 25.99 -10.93 -21.53
C LEU A 631 26.79 -11.30 -20.27
N GLU A 632 26.85 -10.42 -19.29
CA GLU A 632 27.46 -10.71 -18.00
C GLU A 632 26.67 -11.78 -17.23
N PRO A 633 27.30 -12.51 -16.29
CA PRO A 633 26.61 -13.48 -15.44
C PRO A 633 25.51 -12.80 -14.58
N ARG A 634 24.39 -13.48 -14.39
CA ARG A 634 23.29 -13.01 -13.54
C ARG A 634 22.97 -11.52 -13.75
N SER A 635 22.59 -11.20 -14.98
CA SER A 635 22.45 -9.80 -15.39
C SER A 635 21.20 -9.54 -16.21
N VAL A 636 20.78 -8.28 -16.19
CA VAL A 636 19.86 -7.70 -17.16
C VAL A 636 20.67 -6.75 -18.04
N THR A 637 20.54 -6.89 -19.36
CA THR A 637 21.10 -5.98 -20.33
C THR A 637 19.98 -5.29 -21.10
N VAL A 638 20.05 -3.97 -21.20
CA VAL A 638 19.12 -3.16 -22.00
C VAL A 638 19.92 -2.43 -23.07
N LEU A 639 19.50 -2.58 -24.31
CA LEU A 639 20.12 -1.96 -25.48
C LEU A 639 19.14 -0.99 -26.14
N LEU A 640 19.69 0.09 -26.70
CA LEU A 640 18.99 1.07 -27.52
C LEU A 640 19.54 1.00 -28.95
N ALA A 641 18.66 0.90 -29.93
CA ALA A 641 19.01 0.99 -31.36
C ALA A 641 19.34 2.44 -31.75
N GLU A 642 20.44 2.63 -32.50
CA GLU A 642 20.91 3.91 -33.04
C GLU A 642 20.65 4.04 -34.54
#